data_5010c97cb268343c75e02b817c994a6f
#
_entry.id   5010c97cb268343c75e02b817c994a6f
#
_cell.length_a   1.000
_cell.length_b   1.000
_cell.length_c   1.000
_cell.angle_alpha   90.00
_cell.angle_beta   90.00
_cell.angle_gamma   90.00
#
_symmetry.space_group_name_H-M   'P 1'
#
loop_
_entity.id
_entity.type
_entity.pdbx_description
1 polymer ?
#
loop_
_entity_poly.entity_id
_entity_poly.type
_entity_poly.pdbx_seq_one_letter_code
_entity_poly.pdbx_strand_id
1 'polypeptide(L)'
;MGVSRRMFLGTAAGGSAAVGLAALGVVGPVSSAGAAPAASGPGDVVGKVSVGYQGWFACPGDGAPINSWWHYSANGGQPPAPSNTTIVAWPDVREFSRTYHSGYANLGNGQPADLFSSYDQQTVDTHFLWMQQNGIDTAALQRFNPVGGEGPTRDAMAAKVRSAAESHGRKFYIMYDVTDWTTMQSEIKNDWTAKMKAHTASSAYATQNGKPVVCIWGFGFSDDKRPFAPAPCLDVVNWFKDQGCYVIGGVPTWWRTGDRDSRPGFIDVYHAFHALSPWLVGRIGNVGDADNFYNVATVPDLADCAAHGIDYLPCVLPGAVTLRQRAHGDFMWRQFYNMKRAGVQGIYISMFDEFNEGNQIAKTAESAAWLPTDSGMLALDEDGTACSSDYYLRLTGDGGRMLKGQIALTATRPTQPVVTGGDTVPPTAPGNLRVTAHTSNSVSLAWNAATDNVAVTGYRVMSVTGASTTPVGSTAGNVTAFTVTGLTPSTSYTYDVQALDAAGDISQPSNQVTVTTDAGAPPAGNLAAGKAISASSQTQVYFPGNANDGNPSTYWESANNAFPQWLQVDLGGSPYPVKRLVLKLPPATAWATRTQTISVQAGTSLPPATQLPNAAYTFDPASGNTVTISLPATVSARYIRLNFTANTGWPAAQIAEFEVYST
;
A
#
# COMPACT_ATOMS: atom_id res chain seq x y z
N MET A 1 -10.11 9.83 22.26
CA MET A 1 -11.25 9.02 22.74
C MET A 1 -11.68 8.17 21.56
N GLY A 2 -11.33 6.87 21.58
CA GLY A 2 -11.70 5.95 20.51
C GLY A 2 -13.19 5.63 20.60
N VAL A 3 -13.93 6.07 19.59
CA VAL A 3 -15.37 5.79 19.53
C VAL A 3 -15.56 4.46 18.83
N SER A 4 -15.82 3.42 19.62
CA SER A 4 -16.26 2.12 19.11
C SER A 4 -17.61 2.25 18.41
N ARG A 5 -17.81 1.54 17.28
CA ARG A 5 -19.10 1.39 16.57
C ARG A 5 -20.19 0.67 17.41
N ARG A 6 -19.95 0.44 18.69
CA ARG A 6 -20.75 -0.37 19.63
C ARG A 6 -22.18 0.11 19.92
N MET A 7 -22.76 1.03 19.18
CA MET A 7 -24.13 1.48 19.49
C MET A 7 -25.10 1.27 18.34
N PHE A 8 -25.42 0.01 18.01
CA PHE A 8 -26.69 -0.33 17.34
C PHE A 8 -27.10 -1.79 17.62
N LEU A 9 -27.17 -2.16 18.90
CA LEU A 9 -27.96 -3.29 19.34
C LEU A 9 -29.21 -2.76 20.06
N GLY A 10 -30.13 -2.20 19.27
CA GLY A 10 -31.48 -1.95 19.70
C GLY A 10 -32.25 -3.26 19.69
N THR A 11 -32.63 -3.74 20.85
CA THR A 11 -33.53 -4.89 21.05
C THR A 11 -34.84 -4.65 20.34
N ALA A 12 -35.06 -5.33 19.21
CA ALA A 12 -36.40 -5.50 18.64
C ALA A 12 -37.05 -6.72 19.32
N ALA A 13 -37.85 -6.47 20.34
CA ALA A 13 -38.74 -7.46 20.94
C ALA A 13 -39.84 -7.82 19.91
N GLY A 14 -40.03 -9.12 19.73
CA GLY A 14 -40.94 -9.70 18.77
C GLY A 14 -42.41 -9.40 18.97
N GLY A 15 -43.13 -9.42 17.86
CA GLY A 15 -44.57 -9.52 17.79
C GLY A 15 -44.91 -10.47 16.64
N SER A 16 -45.13 -11.73 16.97
CA SER A 16 -45.64 -12.72 16.02
C SER A 16 -47.13 -12.49 15.82
N ALA A 17 -47.51 -12.19 14.58
CA ALA A 17 -48.87 -12.35 14.13
C ALA A 17 -48.89 -13.28 12.91
N ALA A 18 -49.30 -14.51 13.15
CA ALA A 18 -49.54 -15.48 12.09
C ALA A 18 -50.87 -15.15 11.38
N VAL A 19 -50.80 -14.93 10.08
CA VAL A 19 -51.97 -15.03 9.21
C VAL A 19 -51.62 -16.02 8.10
N GLY A 20 -52.22 -17.18 8.18
CA GLY A 20 -52.16 -18.17 7.12
C GLY A 20 -53.02 -17.80 5.94
N LEU A 21 -52.48 -17.91 4.74
CA LEU A 21 -53.25 -18.12 3.50
C LEU A 21 -52.49 -19.14 2.63
N ALA A 22 -53.10 -20.29 2.47
CA ALA A 22 -52.67 -21.29 1.50
C ALA A 22 -53.06 -20.84 0.11
N ALA A 23 -52.05 -20.77 -0.79
CA ALA A 23 -52.29 -20.75 -2.22
C ALA A 23 -51.35 -21.75 -2.89
N LEU A 24 -51.90 -22.83 -3.39
CA LEU A 24 -51.28 -23.76 -4.30
C LEU A 24 -51.00 -23.04 -5.63
N GLY A 25 -49.74 -22.71 -5.89
CA GLY A 25 -49.28 -22.18 -7.16
C GLY A 25 -48.30 -23.15 -7.79
N VAL A 26 -48.63 -23.61 -8.98
CA VAL A 26 -47.83 -24.45 -9.88
C VAL A 26 -46.43 -23.83 -10.05
N VAL A 27 -45.40 -24.55 -9.68
CA VAL A 27 -44.01 -24.17 -9.95
C VAL A 27 -43.73 -24.52 -11.41
N GLY A 28 -43.82 -23.51 -12.29
CA GLY A 28 -43.23 -23.58 -13.62
C GLY A 28 -41.67 -23.46 -13.49
N PRO A 29 -40.91 -23.92 -14.49
CA PRO A 29 -39.46 -23.83 -14.44
C PRO A 29 -39.06 -22.34 -14.37
N VAL A 30 -38.35 -22.01 -13.31
CA VAL A 30 -37.75 -20.66 -13.16
C VAL A 30 -36.68 -20.55 -14.25
N SER A 31 -36.99 -19.84 -15.32
CA SER A 31 -35.99 -19.38 -16.27
C SER A 31 -34.98 -18.56 -15.48
N SER A 32 -33.69 -18.95 -15.54
CA SER A 32 -32.61 -18.14 -15.04
C SER A 32 -32.71 -16.75 -15.67
N ALA A 33 -33.17 -15.77 -14.90
CA ALA A 33 -33.06 -14.38 -15.32
C ALA A 33 -31.59 -14.13 -15.61
N GLY A 34 -31.23 -13.83 -16.84
CA GLY A 34 -29.87 -13.47 -17.22
C GLY A 34 -29.43 -12.31 -16.33
N ALA A 35 -28.26 -12.45 -15.72
CA ALA A 35 -27.67 -11.41 -14.87
C ALA A 35 -27.70 -10.09 -15.64
N ALA A 36 -28.23 -9.02 -15.02
CA ALA A 36 -28.13 -7.70 -15.60
C ALA A 36 -26.64 -7.37 -15.76
N PRO A 37 -26.17 -6.89 -16.93
CA PRO A 37 -24.78 -6.56 -17.11
C PRO A 37 -24.39 -5.42 -16.13
N ALA A 38 -23.20 -5.51 -15.54
CA ALA A 38 -22.63 -4.39 -14.80
C ALA A 38 -22.49 -3.18 -15.72
N ALA A 39 -22.61 -1.97 -15.16
CA ALA A 39 -22.40 -0.73 -15.91
C ALA A 39 -20.98 -0.62 -16.46
N SER A 40 -19.99 -1.24 -15.76
CA SER A 40 -18.59 -1.30 -16.14
C SER A 40 -18.13 -2.72 -16.46
N GLY A 41 -17.14 -2.84 -17.33
CA GLY A 41 -16.38 -4.07 -17.52
C GLY A 41 -15.52 -4.40 -16.30
N PRO A 42 -14.93 -5.63 -16.24
CA PRO A 42 -14.03 -6.01 -15.17
C PRO A 42 -12.83 -5.06 -15.04
N GLY A 43 -12.49 -4.71 -13.80
CA GLY A 43 -11.36 -3.84 -13.44
C GLY A 43 -10.74 -4.27 -12.13
N ASP A 44 -10.31 -3.33 -11.29
CA ASP A 44 -9.72 -3.64 -9.98
C ASP A 44 -10.75 -3.73 -8.84
N VAL A 45 -12.03 -3.39 -9.09
CA VAL A 45 -13.15 -3.53 -8.13
C VAL A 45 -14.34 -4.28 -8.73
N VAL A 46 -14.75 -3.99 -9.97
CA VAL A 46 -15.75 -4.79 -10.68
C VAL A 46 -15.10 -6.10 -11.15
N GLY A 47 -15.73 -7.23 -10.87
CA GLY A 47 -15.17 -8.56 -11.12
C GLY A 47 -14.19 -9.02 -10.04
N LYS A 48 -14.15 -8.35 -8.88
CA LYS A 48 -13.14 -8.53 -7.83
C LYS A 48 -13.76 -8.74 -6.45
N VAL A 49 -12.94 -9.27 -5.55
CA VAL A 49 -13.18 -9.30 -4.11
C VAL A 49 -12.37 -8.18 -3.47
N SER A 50 -13.05 -7.15 -3.00
CA SER A 50 -12.45 -6.09 -2.18
C SER A 50 -12.67 -6.40 -0.70
N VAL A 51 -11.72 -6.03 0.16
CA VAL A 51 -11.85 -6.16 1.62
C VAL A 51 -11.67 -4.81 2.29
N GLY A 52 -12.47 -4.48 3.29
CA GLY A 52 -12.20 -3.35 4.16
C GLY A 52 -10.97 -3.61 5.01
N TYR A 53 -10.03 -2.70 5.02
CA TYR A 53 -8.78 -2.78 5.77
C TYR A 53 -8.67 -1.57 6.70
N GLN A 54 -8.71 -1.80 8.02
CA GLN A 54 -8.64 -0.74 9.01
C GLN A 54 -7.22 -0.23 9.20
N GLY A 55 -6.27 -1.14 9.39
CA GLY A 55 -4.88 -0.80 9.63
C GLY A 55 -4.69 0.13 10.84
N TRP A 56 -5.49 -0.02 11.89
CA TRP A 56 -5.58 0.97 12.98
C TRP A 56 -5.07 0.48 14.33
N PHE A 57 -4.71 -0.78 14.47
CA PHE A 57 -4.17 -1.30 15.71
C PHE A 57 -2.73 -0.83 15.89
N ALA A 58 -2.45 -0.12 16.98
CA ALA A 58 -1.11 0.34 17.32
C ALA A 58 -0.74 -0.03 18.75
N CYS A 59 0.57 -0.15 19.00
CA CYS A 59 1.13 -0.53 20.28
C CYS A 59 2.24 0.45 20.68
N PRO A 60 2.42 0.76 21.98
CA PRO A 60 3.54 1.57 22.42
C PRO A 60 4.88 0.98 21.95
N GLY A 61 5.73 1.81 21.38
CA GLY A 61 7.05 1.41 20.90
C GLY A 61 7.08 0.80 19.49
N ASP A 62 5.96 0.75 18.76
CA ASP A 62 5.89 0.30 17.36
C ASP A 62 6.40 1.36 16.37
N GLY A 63 6.62 2.58 16.84
CA GLY A 63 7.04 3.71 16.04
C GLY A 63 5.88 4.55 15.47
N ALA A 64 4.62 4.17 15.74
CA ALA A 64 3.47 4.98 15.36
C ALA A 64 3.48 6.33 16.08
N PRO A 65 3.19 7.45 15.40
CA PRO A 65 3.09 8.76 16.04
C PRO A 65 2.13 8.81 17.22
N ILE A 66 1.07 7.99 17.18
CA ILE A 66 0.08 7.91 18.25
C ILE A 66 0.63 7.26 19.53
N ASN A 67 1.65 6.39 19.42
CA ASN A 67 2.38 5.72 20.51
C ASN A 67 1.50 5.29 21.69
N SER A 68 0.43 4.54 21.41
CA SER A 68 -0.54 4.06 22.42
C SER A 68 -1.12 2.72 21.99
N TRP A 69 -1.81 2.02 22.92
CA TRP A 69 -2.61 0.83 22.61
C TRP A 69 -3.89 1.23 21.86
N TRP A 70 -3.70 1.74 20.64
CA TRP A 70 -4.77 2.28 19.81
C TRP A 70 -5.67 1.16 19.29
N HIS A 71 -6.96 1.31 19.46
CA HIS A 71 -8.00 0.33 19.15
C HIS A 71 -7.90 -1.03 19.88
N TYR A 72 -6.89 -1.25 20.70
CA TYR A 72 -6.81 -2.42 21.60
C TYR A 72 -7.40 -2.16 22.97
N SER A 73 -7.21 -0.97 23.50
CA SER A 73 -7.57 -0.60 24.86
C SER A 73 -8.58 0.53 24.93
N ALA A 74 -9.48 0.50 25.90
CA ALA A 74 -10.36 1.63 26.22
C ALA A 74 -9.55 2.82 26.75
N ASN A 75 -8.51 2.57 27.57
CA ASN A 75 -7.49 3.52 27.96
C ASN A 75 -6.18 3.15 27.23
N GLY A 76 -5.88 3.81 26.12
CA GLY A 76 -4.70 3.52 25.28
C GLY A 76 -3.34 3.71 25.95
N GLY A 77 -3.27 4.36 27.12
CA GLY A 77 -2.06 4.48 27.92
C GLY A 77 -1.70 3.21 28.74
N GLN A 78 -2.58 2.22 28.74
CA GLN A 78 -2.40 0.95 29.43
C GLN A 78 -2.62 -0.21 28.46
N PRO A 79 -1.89 -1.35 28.62
CA PRO A 79 -2.10 -2.51 27.78
C PRO A 79 -3.53 -3.03 27.87
N PRO A 80 -4.06 -3.66 26.80
CA PRO A 80 -5.35 -4.30 26.83
C PRO A 80 -5.36 -5.45 27.83
N ALA A 81 -6.41 -5.52 28.65
CA ALA A 81 -6.65 -6.50 29.69
C ALA A 81 -8.17 -6.71 29.83
N PRO A 82 -8.67 -7.70 30.58
CA PRO A 82 -10.12 -7.95 30.70
C PRO A 82 -10.96 -6.74 31.05
N SER A 83 -10.44 -5.81 31.86
CA SER A 83 -11.12 -4.57 32.28
C SER A 83 -10.78 -3.36 31.40
N ASN A 84 -9.88 -3.50 30.43
CA ASN A 84 -9.37 -2.40 29.58
C ASN A 84 -9.23 -2.85 28.12
N THR A 85 -10.29 -3.37 27.52
CA THR A 85 -10.24 -3.87 26.14
C THR A 85 -11.29 -3.22 25.25
N THR A 86 -10.99 -3.13 23.96
CA THR A 86 -11.95 -2.77 22.91
C THR A 86 -12.10 -3.89 21.88
N ILE A 87 -11.20 -4.88 21.86
CA ILE A 87 -11.33 -6.05 20.97
C ILE A 87 -12.25 -7.10 21.60
N VAL A 88 -12.93 -7.83 20.75
CA VAL A 88 -13.88 -8.90 21.14
C VAL A 88 -13.53 -10.25 20.51
N ALA A 89 -12.52 -10.28 19.64
CA ALA A 89 -11.94 -11.47 19.06
C ALA A 89 -10.41 -11.40 19.17
N TRP A 90 -9.76 -12.55 19.34
CA TRP A 90 -8.30 -12.61 19.53
C TRP A 90 -7.60 -12.94 18.22
N PRO A 91 -6.63 -12.11 17.76
CA PRO A 91 -5.88 -12.39 16.55
C PRO A 91 -4.92 -13.56 16.73
N ASP A 92 -4.72 -14.34 15.68
CA ASP A 92 -3.63 -15.29 15.59
C ASP A 92 -2.36 -14.56 15.15
N VAL A 93 -1.35 -14.52 16.00
CA VAL A 93 -0.12 -13.76 15.78
C VAL A 93 1.09 -14.64 15.42
N ARG A 94 0.90 -15.95 15.20
CA ARG A 94 1.99 -16.92 14.98
C ARG A 94 2.89 -16.61 13.77
N GLU A 95 2.38 -15.90 12.79
CA GLU A 95 3.14 -15.54 11.57
C GLU A 95 3.78 -14.15 11.60
N PHE A 96 3.57 -13.39 12.68
CA PHE A 96 4.20 -12.07 12.82
C PHE A 96 5.58 -12.19 13.46
N SER A 97 6.57 -11.54 12.87
CA SER A 97 7.95 -11.53 13.39
C SER A 97 8.13 -10.60 14.59
N ARG A 98 7.17 -9.71 14.83
CA ARG A 98 7.13 -8.78 15.96
C ARG A 98 5.75 -8.74 16.57
N THR A 99 5.69 -8.92 17.88
CA THR A 99 4.47 -8.90 18.67
C THR A 99 4.65 -8.02 19.90
N TYR A 100 3.55 -7.72 20.60
CA TYR A 100 3.51 -6.82 21.74
C TYR A 100 2.72 -7.46 22.86
N HIS A 101 3.35 -7.57 24.04
CA HIS A 101 2.76 -8.25 25.19
C HIS A 101 1.58 -7.46 25.76
N SER A 102 0.44 -8.11 25.86
CA SER A 102 -0.78 -7.54 26.45
C SER A 102 -0.79 -7.64 27.98
N GLY A 103 -1.81 -7.06 28.62
CA GLY A 103 -2.07 -7.23 30.05
C GLY A 103 -2.97 -8.41 30.39
N TYR A 104 -3.28 -9.28 29.43
CA TYR A 104 -4.02 -10.50 29.64
C TYR A 104 -3.16 -11.62 30.23
N ALA A 105 -3.79 -12.61 30.87
CA ALA A 105 -3.13 -13.86 31.24
C ALA A 105 -2.66 -14.62 29.99
N ASN A 106 -1.75 -15.59 30.20
CA ASN A 106 -1.27 -16.43 29.09
C ASN A 106 -2.44 -17.12 28.35
N LEU A 107 -2.17 -17.45 27.10
CA LEU A 107 -3.07 -18.26 26.29
C LEU A 107 -3.33 -19.64 26.96
N GLY A 108 -4.41 -20.31 26.59
CA GLY A 108 -4.75 -21.63 27.10
C GLY A 108 -3.69 -22.72 26.89
N ASN A 109 -2.79 -22.53 25.89
CA ASN A 109 -1.63 -23.39 25.65
C ASN A 109 -0.37 -22.96 26.43
N GLY A 110 -0.46 -21.96 27.32
CA GLY A 110 0.65 -21.45 28.12
C GLY A 110 1.55 -20.41 27.48
N GLN A 111 1.37 -20.10 26.18
CA GLN A 111 2.13 -19.06 25.50
C GLN A 111 1.72 -17.65 25.96
N PRO A 112 2.59 -16.63 25.81
CA PRO A 112 2.22 -15.24 26.08
C PRO A 112 1.02 -14.79 25.25
N ALA A 113 0.17 -13.94 25.83
CA ALA A 113 -0.95 -13.31 25.15
C ALA A 113 -0.48 -12.06 24.40
N ASP A 114 0.12 -12.25 23.26
CA ASP A 114 0.68 -11.19 22.43
C ASP A 114 -0.29 -10.71 21.34
N LEU A 115 -0.10 -9.46 20.93
CA LEU A 115 -0.87 -8.78 19.88
C LEU A 115 0.08 -8.23 18.80
N PHE A 116 -0.45 -7.94 17.62
CA PHE A 116 0.30 -7.31 16.52
C PHE A 116 0.13 -5.79 16.54
N SER A 117 1.00 -5.06 15.83
CA SER A 117 0.73 -3.67 15.43
C SER A 117 0.50 -3.58 13.93
N SER A 118 -0.59 -2.95 13.51
CA SER A 118 -0.81 -2.61 12.10
C SER A 118 0.23 -1.61 11.58
N TYR A 119 0.90 -0.87 12.48
CA TYR A 119 1.92 0.09 12.08
C TYR A 119 3.25 -0.57 11.72
N ASP A 120 3.50 -1.80 12.14
CA ASP A 120 4.66 -2.57 11.69
C ASP A 120 4.50 -2.97 10.22
N GLN A 121 5.50 -2.66 9.38
CA GLN A 121 5.46 -3.01 7.96
C GLN A 121 5.30 -4.51 7.75
N GLN A 122 5.99 -5.33 8.55
CA GLN A 122 5.88 -6.80 8.48
C GLN A 122 4.45 -7.33 8.71
N THR A 123 3.65 -6.65 9.56
CA THR A 123 2.24 -7.01 9.76
C THR A 123 1.43 -6.73 8.49
N VAL A 124 1.62 -5.56 7.88
CA VAL A 124 0.93 -5.21 6.63
C VAL A 124 1.35 -6.16 5.50
N ASP A 125 2.64 -6.48 5.38
CA ASP A 125 3.16 -7.43 4.39
C ASP A 125 2.57 -8.83 4.60
N THR A 126 2.47 -9.31 5.84
CA THR A 126 1.83 -10.59 6.17
C THR A 126 0.34 -10.59 5.81
N HIS A 127 -0.40 -9.52 6.10
CA HIS A 127 -1.80 -9.39 5.72
C HIS A 127 -1.98 -9.42 4.19
N PHE A 128 -1.13 -8.72 3.45
CA PHE A 128 -1.19 -8.71 1.98
C PHE A 128 -0.71 -10.04 1.37
N LEU A 129 0.21 -10.75 2.02
CA LEU A 129 0.54 -12.14 1.67
C LEU A 129 -0.68 -13.06 1.84
N TRP A 130 -1.42 -12.97 2.95
CA TRP A 130 -2.65 -13.74 3.13
C TRP A 130 -3.70 -13.42 2.08
N MET A 131 -3.85 -12.13 1.70
CA MET A 131 -4.72 -11.73 0.59
C MET A 131 -4.27 -12.36 -0.74
N GLN A 132 -2.98 -12.39 -1.01
CA GLN A 132 -2.41 -12.99 -2.22
C GLN A 132 -2.69 -14.50 -2.26
N GLN A 133 -2.39 -15.22 -1.18
CA GLN A 133 -2.57 -16.67 -1.08
C GLN A 133 -4.03 -17.10 -1.24
N ASN A 134 -4.96 -16.27 -0.80
CA ASN A 134 -6.39 -16.55 -0.82
C ASN A 134 -7.15 -15.84 -1.96
N GLY A 135 -6.46 -15.28 -2.95
CA GLY A 135 -7.09 -14.68 -4.13
C GLY A 135 -8.00 -13.48 -3.86
N ILE A 136 -7.75 -12.77 -2.74
CA ILE A 136 -8.36 -11.49 -2.40
C ILE A 136 -7.66 -10.41 -3.23
N ASP A 137 -8.42 -9.61 -3.98
CA ASP A 137 -7.85 -8.79 -5.04
C ASP A 137 -7.44 -7.39 -4.55
N THR A 138 -8.28 -6.74 -3.74
CA THR A 138 -8.16 -5.31 -3.47
C THR A 138 -8.46 -4.98 -2.01
N ALA A 139 -7.63 -4.15 -1.38
CA ALA A 139 -7.84 -3.63 -0.03
C ALA A 139 -8.42 -2.20 -0.10
N ALA A 140 -9.54 -1.97 0.58
CA ALA A 140 -10.11 -0.66 0.81
C ALA A 140 -9.53 -0.10 2.12
N LEU A 141 -8.46 0.68 2.03
CA LEU A 141 -7.85 1.29 3.21
C LEU A 141 -8.77 2.36 3.80
N GLN A 142 -9.29 2.09 4.99
CA GLN A 142 -10.17 3.03 5.67
C GLN A 142 -9.39 4.24 6.19
N ARG A 143 -9.94 5.42 5.91
CA ARG A 143 -9.41 6.71 6.32
C ARG A 143 -10.48 7.53 7.00
N PHE A 144 -10.38 7.63 8.31
CA PHE A 144 -11.25 8.48 9.13
C PHE A 144 -10.73 9.92 9.12
N ASN A 145 -11.38 10.81 9.86
CA ASN A 145 -11.01 12.23 9.92
C ASN A 145 -9.49 12.42 10.14
N PRO A 146 -8.74 12.90 9.12
CA PRO A 146 -7.28 13.01 9.17
C PRO A 146 -6.79 14.27 9.89
N VAL A 147 -7.68 15.14 10.34
CA VAL A 147 -7.35 16.41 11.03
C VAL A 147 -7.09 16.18 12.52
N GLY A 148 -7.54 15.05 13.06
CA GLY A 148 -7.34 14.68 14.46
C GLY A 148 -5.95 14.12 14.78
N GLY A 149 -5.73 13.77 16.06
CA GLY A 149 -4.45 13.26 16.58
C GLY A 149 -3.98 11.95 15.92
N GLU A 150 -4.86 11.18 15.32
CA GLU A 150 -4.54 9.95 14.57
C GLU A 150 -4.08 10.20 13.12
N GLY A 151 -4.27 11.43 12.61
CA GLY A 151 -3.93 11.79 11.23
C GLY A 151 -2.53 11.38 10.78
N PRO A 152 -1.46 11.72 11.51
CA PRO A 152 -0.09 11.32 11.15
C PRO A 152 0.13 9.80 11.08
N THR A 153 -0.51 9.03 11.98
CA THR A 153 -0.46 7.56 11.94
C THR A 153 -1.15 7.02 10.69
N ARG A 154 -2.33 7.55 10.35
CA ARG A 154 -3.08 7.15 9.15
C ARG A 154 -2.40 7.57 7.85
N ASP A 155 -1.69 8.69 7.84
CA ASP A 155 -0.88 9.11 6.69
C ASP A 155 0.21 8.08 6.39
N ALA A 156 0.94 7.63 7.41
CA ALA A 156 1.97 6.62 7.28
C ALA A 156 1.40 5.25 6.85
N MET A 157 0.19 4.89 7.32
CA MET A 157 -0.46 3.64 6.92
C MET A 157 -0.73 3.57 5.42
N ALA A 158 -1.08 4.67 4.77
CA ALA A 158 -1.28 4.69 3.31
C ALA A 158 0.00 4.31 2.54
N ALA A 159 1.17 4.77 3.00
CA ALA A 159 2.45 4.39 2.42
C ALA A 159 2.81 2.92 2.66
N LYS A 160 2.53 2.39 3.88
CA LYS A 160 2.78 0.99 4.23
C LYS A 160 1.91 0.02 3.44
N VAL A 161 0.62 0.33 3.31
CA VAL A 161 -0.34 -0.44 2.50
C VAL A 161 0.05 -0.41 1.02
N ARG A 162 0.47 0.75 0.50
CA ARG A 162 1.00 0.85 -0.86
C ARG A 162 2.20 -0.09 -1.06
N SER A 163 3.19 -0.06 -0.16
CA SER A 163 4.38 -0.91 -0.23
C SER A 163 4.03 -2.40 -0.24
N ALA A 164 3.14 -2.83 0.67
CA ALA A 164 2.70 -4.22 0.74
C ALA A 164 1.90 -4.64 -0.50
N ALA A 165 1.02 -3.77 -1.01
CA ALA A 165 0.25 -4.03 -2.23
C ALA A 165 1.16 -4.20 -3.46
N GLU A 166 2.18 -3.34 -3.60
CA GLU A 166 3.21 -3.44 -4.64
C GLU A 166 3.98 -4.75 -4.53
N SER A 167 4.41 -5.14 -3.31
CA SER A 167 5.22 -6.33 -3.06
C SER A 167 4.46 -7.64 -3.32
N HIS A 168 3.16 -7.68 -3.00
CA HIS A 168 2.34 -8.89 -3.10
C HIS A 168 1.40 -8.89 -4.33
N GLY A 169 1.56 -7.94 -5.25
CA GLY A 169 0.74 -7.87 -6.46
C GLY A 169 -0.76 -7.75 -6.17
N ARG A 170 -1.13 -7.08 -5.07
CA ARG A 170 -2.52 -6.76 -4.74
C ARG A 170 -2.81 -5.31 -5.05
N LYS A 171 -4.11 -4.95 -5.05
CA LYS A 171 -4.53 -3.58 -5.25
C LYS A 171 -5.00 -2.96 -3.94
N PHE A 172 -4.99 -1.62 -3.88
CA PHE A 172 -5.60 -0.89 -2.79
C PHE A 172 -6.23 0.42 -3.29
N TYR A 173 -7.19 0.93 -2.54
CA TYR A 173 -7.74 2.27 -2.73
C TYR A 173 -8.06 2.91 -1.38
N ILE A 174 -8.21 4.24 -1.38
CA ILE A 174 -8.59 4.99 -0.18
C ILE A 174 -10.11 4.98 -0.03
N MET A 175 -10.57 4.59 1.16
CA MET A 175 -11.96 4.61 1.57
C MET A 175 -12.15 5.59 2.72
N TYR A 176 -12.69 6.76 2.45
CA TYR A 176 -13.02 7.74 3.46
C TYR A 176 -14.26 7.31 4.26
N ASP A 177 -14.14 7.27 5.58
CA ASP A 177 -15.27 7.10 6.51
C ASP A 177 -15.55 8.46 7.16
N VAL A 178 -16.74 9.01 6.89
CA VAL A 178 -17.12 10.37 7.33
C VAL A 178 -17.79 10.40 8.71
N THR A 179 -17.76 9.32 9.45
CA THR A 179 -18.32 9.23 10.81
C THR A 179 -17.71 10.28 11.73
N ASP A 180 -18.53 11.03 12.45
CA ASP A 180 -18.15 12.12 13.38
C ASP A 180 -17.29 13.24 12.73
N TRP A 181 -17.26 13.32 11.40
CA TRP A 181 -16.46 14.30 10.66
C TRP A 181 -17.31 15.44 10.10
N THR A 182 -17.76 16.35 10.97
CA THR A 182 -18.71 17.42 10.64
C THR A 182 -18.21 18.42 9.61
N THR A 183 -16.90 18.60 9.47
CA THR A 183 -16.23 19.50 8.52
C THR A 183 -15.77 18.80 7.23
N MET A 184 -16.26 17.58 6.99
CA MET A 184 -15.77 16.68 5.94
C MET A 184 -15.76 17.29 4.54
N GLN A 185 -16.72 18.17 4.19
CA GLN A 185 -16.88 18.66 2.83
C GLN A 185 -15.63 19.37 2.26
N SER A 186 -14.98 20.20 3.06
CA SER A 186 -13.74 20.88 2.65
C SER A 186 -12.50 20.06 2.97
N GLU A 187 -12.48 19.38 4.10
CA GLU A 187 -11.30 18.68 4.61
C GLU A 187 -10.98 17.40 3.82
N ILE A 188 -12.00 16.67 3.35
CA ILE A 188 -11.80 15.49 2.48
C ILE A 188 -11.14 15.88 1.15
N LYS A 189 -11.54 17.03 0.57
CA LYS A 189 -10.96 17.57 -0.66
C LYS A 189 -9.51 18.00 -0.46
N ASN A 190 -9.23 18.65 0.66
CA ASN A 190 -7.88 19.08 1.03
C ASN A 190 -6.97 17.87 1.29
N ASP A 191 -7.45 16.88 2.05
CA ASP A 191 -6.71 15.66 2.33
C ASP A 191 -6.37 14.86 1.07
N TRP A 192 -7.34 14.69 0.18
CA TRP A 192 -7.10 14.05 -1.11
C TRP A 192 -6.01 14.78 -1.90
N THR A 193 -6.16 16.09 -2.06
CA THR A 193 -5.26 16.89 -2.90
C THR A 193 -3.84 16.94 -2.32
N ALA A 194 -3.73 17.14 -1.00
CA ALA A 194 -2.44 17.34 -0.34
C ALA A 194 -1.69 16.03 -0.04
N LYS A 195 -2.41 14.91 0.14
CA LYS A 195 -1.82 13.68 0.67
C LYS A 195 -2.15 12.45 -0.19
N MET A 196 -3.43 12.08 -0.32
CA MET A 196 -3.81 10.76 -0.83
C MET A 196 -3.69 10.62 -2.34
N LYS A 197 -3.91 11.70 -3.11
CA LYS A 197 -3.79 11.69 -4.58
C LYS A 197 -2.42 11.19 -5.06
N ALA A 198 -1.35 11.47 -4.33
CA ALA A 198 0.01 11.02 -4.70
C ALA A 198 0.14 9.49 -4.76
N HIS A 199 -0.68 8.75 -4.02
CA HIS A 199 -0.66 7.28 -4.05
C HIS A 199 -1.20 6.70 -5.35
N THR A 200 -2.02 7.44 -6.11
CA THR A 200 -2.58 6.99 -7.40
C THR A 200 -1.53 6.79 -8.49
N ALA A 201 -0.31 7.29 -8.30
CA ALA A 201 0.83 7.04 -9.19
C ALA A 201 1.38 5.60 -9.09
N SER A 202 1.01 4.86 -8.04
CA SER A 202 1.41 3.46 -7.89
C SER A 202 0.63 2.56 -8.84
N SER A 203 1.31 1.57 -9.44
CA SER A 203 0.65 0.51 -10.20
C SER A 203 -0.24 -0.39 -9.33
N ALA A 204 -0.05 -0.39 -8.01
CA ALA A 204 -0.88 -1.09 -7.04
C ALA A 204 -2.13 -0.31 -6.63
N TYR A 205 -2.24 0.98 -6.98
CA TYR A 205 -3.48 1.72 -6.74
C TYR A 205 -4.59 1.21 -7.65
N ALA A 206 -5.76 0.89 -7.07
CA ALA A 206 -6.88 0.33 -7.82
C ALA A 206 -7.43 1.32 -8.84
N THR A 207 -7.70 0.82 -10.04
CA THR A 207 -8.35 1.57 -11.12
C THR A 207 -9.59 0.83 -11.63
N GLN A 208 -10.60 1.59 -11.98
CA GLN A 208 -11.81 1.10 -12.65
C GLN A 208 -12.13 2.03 -13.83
N ASN A 209 -12.35 1.46 -15.01
CA ASN A 209 -12.56 2.23 -16.24
C ASN A 209 -11.42 3.25 -16.51
N GLY A 210 -10.16 2.90 -16.17
CA GLY A 210 -8.99 3.77 -16.30
C GLY A 210 -8.92 4.93 -15.29
N LYS A 211 -9.81 4.98 -14.30
CA LYS A 211 -9.87 6.04 -13.28
C LYS A 211 -9.43 5.49 -11.91
N PRO A 212 -8.67 6.24 -11.10
CA PRO A 212 -8.33 5.83 -9.74
C PRO A 212 -9.59 5.72 -8.88
N VAL A 213 -9.68 4.64 -8.09
CA VAL A 213 -10.84 4.35 -7.25
C VAL A 213 -10.76 5.12 -5.93
N VAL A 214 -11.86 5.75 -5.53
CA VAL A 214 -12.06 6.32 -4.19
C VAL A 214 -13.42 5.85 -3.67
N CYS A 215 -13.48 5.45 -2.40
CA CYS A 215 -14.74 5.17 -1.75
C CYS A 215 -15.05 6.24 -0.70
N ILE A 216 -16.32 6.63 -0.59
CA ILE A 216 -16.82 7.48 0.48
C ILE A 216 -17.92 6.71 1.20
N TRP A 217 -17.69 6.39 2.47
CA TRP A 217 -18.62 5.67 3.30
C TRP A 217 -19.26 6.60 4.33
N GLY A 218 -20.60 6.52 4.44
CA GLY A 218 -21.30 7.18 5.53
C GLY A 218 -22.34 8.23 5.09
N PHE A 219 -22.53 8.51 3.79
CA PHE A 219 -23.56 9.44 3.35
C PHE A 219 -24.96 8.83 3.47
N GLY A 220 -25.86 9.62 4.04
CA GLY A 220 -27.28 9.33 4.14
C GLY A 220 -27.69 8.34 5.23
N PHE A 221 -26.80 7.92 6.12
CA PHE A 221 -27.19 7.11 7.29
C PHE A 221 -28.06 7.93 8.26
N SER A 222 -29.10 7.30 8.82
CA SER A 222 -30.08 7.93 9.72
C SER A 222 -29.63 7.95 11.19
N ASP A 223 -28.37 8.31 11.45
CA ASP A 223 -27.80 8.41 12.80
C ASP A 223 -27.20 9.80 13.07
N ASP A 224 -26.92 10.09 14.34
CA ASP A 224 -26.42 11.40 14.77
C ASP A 224 -24.95 11.65 14.47
N LYS A 225 -24.19 10.61 14.12
CA LYS A 225 -22.77 10.69 13.80
C LYS A 225 -22.49 11.15 12.38
N ARG A 226 -23.51 11.10 11.53
CA ARG A 226 -23.45 11.46 10.11
C ARG A 226 -24.60 12.42 9.72
N PRO A 227 -24.72 13.58 10.39
CA PRO A 227 -25.87 14.49 10.27
C PRO A 227 -25.80 15.36 9.00
N PHE A 228 -25.27 14.83 7.91
CA PHE A 228 -25.08 15.61 6.68
C PHE A 228 -26.38 15.79 5.92
N ALA A 229 -26.53 16.95 5.28
CA ALA A 229 -27.56 17.19 4.27
C ALA A 229 -27.14 16.61 2.90
N PRO A 230 -28.07 16.37 1.98
CA PRO A 230 -27.73 15.84 0.64
C PRO A 230 -26.77 16.73 -0.17
N ALA A 231 -26.96 18.06 -0.14
CA ALA A 231 -26.19 18.97 -1.00
C ALA A 231 -24.68 18.95 -0.77
N PRO A 232 -24.12 19.03 0.46
CA PRO A 232 -22.69 18.89 0.68
C PRO A 232 -22.15 17.50 0.34
N CYS A 233 -22.96 16.45 0.48
CA CYS A 233 -22.57 15.10 0.08
C CYS A 233 -22.47 14.99 -1.45
N LEU A 234 -23.46 15.51 -2.19
CA LEU A 234 -23.46 15.55 -3.64
C LEU A 234 -22.28 16.38 -4.19
N ASP A 235 -21.97 17.51 -3.56
CA ASP A 235 -20.81 18.33 -3.91
C ASP A 235 -19.49 17.54 -3.79
N VAL A 236 -19.32 16.76 -2.73
CA VAL A 236 -18.11 15.92 -2.56
C VAL A 236 -18.03 14.82 -3.62
N VAL A 237 -19.14 14.13 -3.92
CA VAL A 237 -19.16 13.09 -4.96
C VAL A 237 -18.78 13.68 -6.32
N ASN A 238 -19.41 14.79 -6.72
CA ASN A 238 -19.13 15.44 -7.99
C ASN A 238 -17.68 15.96 -8.06
N TRP A 239 -17.19 16.53 -6.98
CA TRP A 239 -15.82 17.01 -6.93
C TRP A 239 -14.80 15.87 -7.17
N PHE A 240 -14.98 14.67 -6.59
CA PHE A 240 -14.11 13.54 -6.87
C PHE A 240 -14.23 13.06 -8.31
N LYS A 241 -15.43 13.10 -8.90
CA LYS A 241 -15.62 12.81 -10.33
C LYS A 241 -14.87 13.79 -11.21
N ASP A 242 -14.89 15.08 -10.86
CA ASP A 242 -14.14 16.15 -11.56
C ASP A 242 -12.61 15.99 -11.39
N GLN A 243 -12.15 15.36 -10.29
CA GLN A 243 -10.75 14.94 -10.12
C GLN A 243 -10.38 13.72 -10.99
N GLY A 244 -11.30 13.18 -11.76
CA GLY A 244 -11.09 12.01 -12.62
C GLY A 244 -11.21 10.67 -11.89
N CYS A 245 -11.75 10.63 -10.67
CA CYS A 245 -11.87 9.41 -9.89
C CYS A 245 -13.10 8.57 -10.29
N TYR A 246 -12.99 7.26 -10.12
CA TYR A 246 -14.12 6.35 -10.03
C TYR A 246 -14.57 6.31 -8.56
N VAL A 247 -15.80 6.78 -8.28
CA VAL A 247 -16.27 7.02 -6.92
C VAL A 247 -17.26 5.96 -6.50
N ILE A 248 -16.96 5.23 -5.42
CA ILE A 248 -17.84 4.25 -4.79
C ILE A 248 -18.53 4.89 -3.59
N GLY A 249 -19.83 4.69 -3.45
CA GLY A 249 -20.60 5.07 -2.26
C GLY A 249 -20.81 3.89 -1.32
N GLY A 250 -20.22 3.95 -0.11
CA GLY A 250 -20.62 3.09 1.00
C GLY A 250 -21.87 3.68 1.66
N VAL A 251 -23.03 3.09 1.36
CA VAL A 251 -24.35 3.67 1.62
C VAL A 251 -25.15 2.83 2.62
N PRO A 252 -26.24 3.37 3.22
CA PRO A 252 -27.14 2.58 4.06
C PRO A 252 -27.73 1.37 3.31
N THR A 253 -28.12 0.35 4.04
CA THR A 253 -28.79 -0.82 3.45
C THR A 253 -30.04 -0.45 2.67
N TRP A 254 -30.85 0.47 3.23
CA TRP A 254 -32.14 0.87 2.65
C TRP A 254 -32.05 2.17 1.83
N TRP A 255 -30.89 2.36 1.16
CA TRP A 255 -30.59 3.54 0.34
C TRP A 255 -31.65 3.83 -0.71
N ARG A 256 -32.15 2.78 -1.37
CA ARG A 256 -33.12 2.88 -2.46
C ARG A 256 -34.50 3.35 -1.99
N THR A 257 -34.94 2.95 -0.79
CA THR A 257 -36.24 3.28 -0.22
C THR A 257 -36.21 4.52 0.69
N GLY A 258 -35.03 4.93 1.18
CA GLY A 258 -34.89 6.12 2.01
C GLY A 258 -35.55 6.01 3.38
N ASP A 259 -35.62 4.79 3.93
CA ASP A 259 -36.22 4.49 5.23
C ASP A 259 -35.23 3.74 6.16
N ARG A 260 -35.67 3.41 7.37
CA ARG A 260 -34.90 2.65 8.40
C ARG A 260 -33.52 3.26 8.68
N ASP A 261 -32.43 2.66 8.16
CA ASP A 261 -31.08 3.16 8.35
C ASP A 261 -30.66 4.22 7.32
N SER A 262 -31.56 4.55 6.36
CA SER A 262 -31.34 5.57 5.33
C SER A 262 -32.20 6.81 5.56
N ARG A 263 -31.59 8.00 5.46
CA ARG A 263 -32.33 9.27 5.47
C ARG A 263 -33.07 9.46 4.16
N PRO A 264 -34.30 10.03 4.18
CA PRO A 264 -34.99 10.44 2.97
C PRO A 264 -34.26 11.57 2.23
N GLY A 265 -34.44 11.69 0.93
CA GLY A 265 -33.91 12.77 0.09
C GLY A 265 -32.48 12.59 -0.37
N PHE A 266 -31.86 11.40 -0.20
CA PHE A 266 -30.49 11.12 -0.62
C PHE A 266 -30.40 10.39 -1.96
N ILE A 267 -31.50 10.06 -2.62
CA ILE A 267 -31.48 9.24 -3.84
C ILE A 267 -30.58 9.85 -4.95
N ASP A 268 -30.61 11.17 -5.14
CA ASP A 268 -29.79 11.85 -6.13
C ASP A 268 -28.29 11.79 -5.77
N VAL A 269 -27.95 11.77 -4.47
CA VAL A 269 -26.57 11.57 -4.00
C VAL A 269 -26.10 10.15 -4.34
N TYR A 270 -26.97 9.17 -4.11
CA TYR A 270 -26.65 7.76 -4.39
C TYR A 270 -26.51 7.53 -5.89
N HIS A 271 -27.40 8.04 -6.70
CA HIS A 271 -27.31 7.93 -8.17
C HIS A 271 -26.14 8.75 -8.78
N ALA A 272 -25.53 9.65 -8.03
CA ALA A 272 -24.34 10.35 -8.49
C ALA A 272 -23.05 9.52 -8.41
N PHE A 273 -23.00 8.43 -7.63
CA PHE A 273 -21.84 7.55 -7.56
C PHE A 273 -21.67 6.72 -8.84
N HIS A 274 -20.46 6.22 -9.08
CA HIS A 274 -20.20 5.25 -10.14
C HIS A 274 -20.54 3.81 -9.70
N ALA A 275 -20.42 3.54 -8.40
CA ALA A 275 -20.79 2.27 -7.80
C ALA A 275 -21.39 2.47 -6.41
N LEU A 276 -22.27 1.55 -6.00
CA LEU A 276 -22.83 1.52 -4.65
C LEU A 276 -22.44 0.24 -3.92
N SER A 277 -22.08 0.40 -2.64
CA SER A 277 -21.73 -0.68 -1.72
C SER A 277 -22.59 -0.55 -0.44
N PRO A 278 -23.81 -1.13 -0.43
CA PRO A 278 -24.68 -1.07 0.73
C PRO A 278 -24.14 -1.83 1.93
N TRP A 279 -24.25 -1.25 3.11
CA TRP A 279 -23.72 -1.79 4.35
C TRP A 279 -24.66 -2.83 4.95
N LEU A 280 -24.15 -4.03 5.29
CA LEU A 280 -24.96 -5.12 5.83
C LEU A 280 -24.61 -5.51 7.28
N VAL A 281 -23.51 -5.04 7.84
CA VAL A 281 -23.13 -5.36 9.23
C VAL A 281 -24.21 -4.88 10.20
N GLY A 282 -24.67 -5.80 11.08
CA GLY A 282 -25.76 -5.54 12.01
C GLY A 282 -27.16 -5.52 11.38
N ARG A 283 -27.30 -5.88 10.10
CA ARG A 283 -28.60 -5.97 9.39
C ARG A 283 -29.03 -7.40 9.13
N ILE A 284 -28.07 -8.30 9.02
CA ILE A 284 -28.25 -9.75 8.87
C ILE A 284 -27.34 -10.47 9.87
N GLY A 285 -27.76 -11.65 10.33
CA GLY A 285 -27.01 -12.41 11.32
C GLY A 285 -27.09 -13.93 11.16
N ASN A 286 -27.82 -14.43 10.17
CA ASN A 286 -27.97 -15.86 9.89
C ASN A 286 -28.32 -16.12 8.42
N VAL A 287 -28.34 -17.40 8.04
CA VAL A 287 -28.63 -17.85 6.66
C VAL A 287 -30.02 -17.40 6.16
N GLY A 288 -31.03 -17.43 7.05
CA GLY A 288 -32.39 -17.00 6.70
C GLY A 288 -32.47 -15.51 6.39
N ASP A 289 -31.76 -14.68 7.17
CA ASP A 289 -31.65 -13.25 6.91
C ASP A 289 -30.98 -13.00 5.55
N ALA A 290 -29.88 -13.73 5.25
CA ALA A 290 -29.18 -13.59 3.97
C ALA A 290 -30.10 -13.92 2.78
N ASP A 291 -30.96 -14.94 2.89
CA ASP A 291 -31.94 -15.29 1.85
C ASP A 291 -33.08 -14.27 1.75
N ASN A 292 -33.54 -13.72 2.88
CA ASN A 292 -34.49 -12.63 2.86
C ASN A 292 -33.95 -11.40 2.17
N PHE A 293 -32.71 -11.01 2.52
CA PHE A 293 -32.05 -9.83 1.92
C PHE A 293 -31.75 -9.98 0.44
N TYR A 294 -31.52 -11.20 -0.05
CA TYR A 294 -31.46 -11.47 -1.47
C TYR A 294 -32.71 -10.93 -2.20
N ASN A 295 -33.91 -11.19 -1.64
CA ASN A 295 -35.18 -10.81 -2.27
C ASN A 295 -35.53 -9.33 -2.07
N VAL A 296 -35.32 -8.79 -0.85
CA VAL A 296 -35.86 -7.46 -0.48
C VAL A 296 -34.85 -6.32 -0.71
N ALA A 297 -33.58 -6.63 -0.82
CA ALA A 297 -32.50 -5.65 -1.04
C ALA A 297 -31.68 -5.98 -2.28
N THR A 298 -30.94 -7.09 -2.33
CA THR A 298 -29.92 -7.37 -3.36
C THR A 298 -30.51 -7.32 -4.79
N VAL A 299 -31.60 -8.03 -5.07
CA VAL A 299 -32.17 -8.08 -6.40
C VAL A 299 -32.79 -6.74 -6.82
N PRO A 300 -33.61 -6.07 -5.98
CA PRO A 300 -34.12 -4.73 -6.31
C PRO A 300 -33.05 -3.66 -6.45
N ASP A 301 -32.00 -3.68 -5.60
CA ASP A 301 -30.92 -2.71 -5.66
C ASP A 301 -30.08 -2.89 -6.93
N LEU A 302 -29.80 -4.14 -7.33
CA LEU A 302 -29.10 -4.45 -8.58
C LEU A 302 -29.88 -3.95 -9.79
N ALA A 303 -31.22 -4.09 -9.78
CA ALA A 303 -32.09 -3.60 -10.85
C ALA A 303 -32.08 -2.06 -10.92
N ASP A 304 -32.13 -1.37 -9.79
CA ASP A 304 -32.06 0.10 -9.73
C ASP A 304 -30.71 0.60 -10.23
N CYS A 305 -29.60 0.02 -9.72
CA CYS A 305 -28.25 0.36 -10.17
C CYS A 305 -28.11 0.17 -11.69
N ALA A 306 -28.60 -0.95 -12.24
CA ALA A 306 -28.54 -1.22 -13.68
C ALA A 306 -29.34 -0.19 -14.50
N ALA A 307 -30.52 0.24 -14.01
CA ALA A 307 -31.32 1.27 -14.65
C ALA A 307 -30.64 2.65 -14.70
N HIS A 308 -29.72 2.93 -13.77
CA HIS A 308 -29.00 4.19 -13.66
C HIS A 308 -27.55 4.12 -14.16
N GLY A 309 -27.12 2.96 -14.69
CA GLY A 309 -25.74 2.79 -15.15
C GLY A 309 -24.70 2.81 -14.02
N ILE A 310 -25.06 2.31 -12.85
CA ILE A 310 -24.25 2.27 -11.63
C ILE A 310 -23.82 0.82 -11.37
N ASP A 311 -22.58 0.61 -11.00
CA ASP A 311 -22.09 -0.70 -10.57
C ASP A 311 -22.58 -1.03 -9.15
N TYR A 312 -22.85 -2.31 -8.87
CA TYR A 312 -23.33 -2.76 -7.58
C TYR A 312 -22.30 -3.68 -6.92
N LEU A 313 -21.70 -3.21 -5.81
CA LEU A 313 -20.62 -3.87 -5.07
C LEU A 313 -21.05 -4.15 -3.62
N PRO A 314 -22.03 -5.03 -3.40
CA PRO A 314 -22.63 -5.23 -2.08
C PRO A 314 -21.65 -5.81 -1.07
N CYS A 315 -21.95 -5.56 0.21
CA CYS A 315 -21.22 -6.09 1.34
C CYS A 315 -21.49 -7.58 1.57
N VAL A 316 -20.46 -8.33 1.93
CA VAL A 316 -20.50 -9.69 2.47
C VAL A 316 -19.72 -9.69 3.78
N LEU A 317 -20.24 -10.36 4.81
CA LEU A 317 -19.60 -10.40 6.13
C LEU A 317 -19.52 -11.83 6.67
N PRO A 318 -18.45 -12.17 7.45
CA PRO A 318 -18.33 -13.50 8.05
C PRO A 318 -19.30 -13.72 9.23
N GLY A 319 -19.81 -12.64 9.81
CA GLY A 319 -20.57 -12.64 11.06
C GLY A 319 -19.69 -12.40 12.29
N ALA A 320 -20.28 -11.82 13.32
CA ALA A 320 -19.57 -11.55 14.59
C ALA A 320 -19.40 -12.85 15.39
N VAL A 321 -18.16 -13.16 15.77
CA VAL A 321 -17.83 -14.34 16.62
C VAL A 321 -18.61 -14.28 17.94
N THR A 322 -18.62 -13.11 18.58
CA THR A 322 -19.31 -12.90 19.88
C THR A 322 -20.81 -13.11 19.83
N LEU A 323 -21.43 -12.95 18.67
CA LEU A 323 -22.86 -13.17 18.48
C LEU A 323 -23.19 -14.55 17.90
N ARG A 324 -22.20 -15.43 17.76
CA ARG A 324 -22.33 -16.78 17.18
C ARG A 324 -23.02 -16.79 15.82
N GLN A 325 -22.72 -15.78 14.99
CA GLN A 325 -23.36 -15.61 13.66
C GLN A 325 -22.67 -16.41 12.56
N ARG A 326 -21.44 -16.87 12.82
CA ARG A 326 -20.57 -17.43 11.78
C ARG A 326 -21.05 -18.77 11.23
N ALA A 327 -21.70 -19.60 12.07
CA ALA A 327 -22.18 -20.94 11.71
C ALA A 327 -21.11 -21.70 10.89
N HIS A 328 -19.89 -21.82 11.44
CA HIS A 328 -18.72 -22.41 10.77
C HIS A 328 -18.64 -22.08 9.25
N GLY A 329 -18.94 -20.82 8.88
CA GLY A 329 -18.83 -20.28 7.53
C GLY A 329 -20.09 -20.36 6.66
N ASP A 330 -21.13 -21.10 7.06
CA ASP A 330 -22.35 -21.26 6.26
C ASP A 330 -23.08 -19.93 6.06
N PHE A 331 -23.05 -19.04 7.05
CA PHE A 331 -23.63 -17.71 6.92
C PHE A 331 -22.93 -16.86 5.87
N MET A 332 -21.60 -16.83 5.86
CA MET A 332 -20.83 -16.10 4.86
C MET A 332 -20.98 -16.73 3.47
N TRP A 333 -20.94 -18.06 3.37
CA TRP A 333 -21.09 -18.78 2.12
C TRP A 333 -22.45 -18.51 1.47
N ARG A 334 -23.54 -18.49 2.24
CA ARG A 334 -24.88 -18.17 1.74
C ARG A 334 -24.93 -16.79 1.08
N GLN A 335 -24.22 -15.82 1.62
CA GLN A 335 -24.14 -14.49 1.02
C GLN A 335 -23.41 -14.55 -0.32
N PHE A 336 -22.23 -15.21 -0.42
CA PHE A 336 -21.57 -15.40 -1.71
C PHE A 336 -22.46 -16.08 -2.75
N TYR A 337 -23.15 -17.14 -2.35
CA TYR A 337 -24.09 -17.83 -3.22
C TYR A 337 -25.20 -16.90 -3.71
N ASN A 338 -25.78 -16.12 -2.81
CA ASN A 338 -26.85 -15.17 -3.14
C ASN A 338 -26.36 -14.05 -4.06
N MET A 339 -25.18 -13.49 -3.83
CA MET A 339 -24.60 -12.47 -4.70
C MET A 339 -24.32 -13.03 -6.10
N LYS A 340 -23.72 -14.21 -6.19
CA LYS A 340 -23.42 -14.83 -7.48
C LYS A 340 -24.67 -15.18 -8.27
N ARG A 341 -25.70 -15.78 -7.64
CA ARG A 341 -26.97 -16.11 -8.35
C ARG A 341 -27.77 -14.87 -8.76
N ALA A 342 -27.61 -13.72 -8.06
CA ALA A 342 -28.18 -12.44 -8.48
C ALA A 342 -27.47 -11.84 -9.70
N GLY A 343 -26.25 -12.29 -10.01
CA GLY A 343 -25.42 -11.75 -11.08
C GLY A 343 -24.50 -10.63 -10.66
N VAL A 344 -24.32 -10.41 -9.35
CA VAL A 344 -23.34 -9.47 -8.82
C VAL A 344 -21.93 -9.88 -9.28
N GLN A 345 -21.16 -8.90 -9.74
CA GLN A 345 -19.82 -9.16 -10.28
C GLN A 345 -18.68 -8.81 -9.32
N GLY A 346 -18.83 -7.82 -8.45
CA GLY A 346 -17.86 -7.42 -7.46
C GLY A 346 -18.47 -7.34 -6.07
N ILE A 347 -17.70 -7.59 -5.03
CA ILE A 347 -18.16 -7.55 -3.63
C ILE A 347 -17.16 -6.83 -2.73
N TYR A 348 -17.69 -6.38 -1.60
CA TYR A 348 -16.89 -5.81 -0.51
C TYR A 348 -17.05 -6.68 0.75
N ILE A 349 -15.93 -7.19 1.28
CA ILE A 349 -15.91 -7.95 2.54
C ILE A 349 -15.78 -6.99 3.72
N SER A 350 -16.68 -7.08 4.66
CA SER A 350 -16.62 -6.33 5.91
C SER A 350 -16.32 -7.31 7.07
N MET A 351 -15.09 -7.36 7.57
CA MET A 351 -13.87 -6.61 7.27
C MET A 351 -12.68 -7.58 7.22
N PHE A 352 -11.50 -7.12 6.78
CA PHE A 352 -10.29 -7.93 6.90
C PHE A 352 -9.85 -8.06 8.36
N ASP A 353 -9.68 -6.95 9.09
CA ASP A 353 -9.01 -6.84 10.39
C ASP A 353 -9.87 -6.20 11.51
N GLU A 354 -11.19 -6.34 11.48
CA GLU A 354 -12.10 -5.73 12.46
C GLU A 354 -12.26 -6.58 13.74
N PHE A 355 -11.20 -6.67 14.56
CA PHE A 355 -11.21 -7.42 15.82
C PHE A 355 -12.07 -6.78 16.92
N ASN A 356 -12.42 -5.50 16.78
CA ASN A 356 -13.26 -4.77 17.73
C ASN A 356 -14.73 -5.20 17.67
N GLU A 357 -15.22 -5.63 16.51
CA GLU A 357 -16.59 -6.11 16.31
C GLU A 357 -16.66 -7.63 16.14
N GLY A 358 -15.51 -8.29 15.96
CA GLY A 358 -15.44 -9.73 15.81
C GLY A 358 -15.89 -10.24 14.44
N ASN A 359 -15.95 -9.37 13.42
CA ASN A 359 -16.34 -9.70 12.05
C ASN A 359 -15.17 -9.72 11.04
N GLN A 360 -13.95 -9.86 11.53
CA GLN A 360 -12.74 -10.00 10.72
C GLN A 360 -12.68 -11.35 9.97
N ILE A 361 -12.00 -11.36 8.81
CA ILE A 361 -11.61 -12.61 8.12
C ILE A 361 -10.13 -12.95 8.32
N ALA A 362 -9.31 -12.04 8.84
CA ALA A 362 -7.92 -12.28 9.21
C ALA A 362 -7.80 -13.42 10.20
N LYS A 363 -6.63 -14.07 10.25
CA LYS A 363 -6.38 -15.21 11.12
C LYS A 363 -6.74 -14.89 12.57
N THR A 364 -7.56 -15.76 13.16
CA THR A 364 -8.20 -15.58 14.46
C THR A 364 -7.99 -16.83 15.29
N ALA A 365 -7.97 -16.71 16.63
CA ALA A 365 -7.86 -17.84 17.54
C ALA A 365 -8.87 -18.94 17.19
N GLU A 366 -8.36 -20.13 16.93
CA GLU A 366 -9.13 -21.29 16.45
C GLU A 366 -9.87 -22.03 17.55
N SER A 367 -9.32 -21.99 18.79
CA SER A 367 -9.90 -22.66 19.97
C SER A 367 -9.49 -21.95 21.25
N ALA A 368 -10.04 -22.39 22.39
CA ALA A 368 -9.69 -21.90 23.72
C ALA A 368 -8.19 -22.00 24.05
N ALA A 369 -7.45 -22.93 23.40
CA ALA A 369 -6.00 -23.02 23.55
C ALA A 369 -5.25 -21.77 23.06
N TRP A 370 -5.84 -21.01 22.16
CA TRP A 370 -5.27 -19.82 21.56
C TRP A 370 -5.92 -18.51 22.04
N LEU A 371 -6.73 -18.58 23.09
CA LEU A 371 -7.32 -17.41 23.76
C LEU A 371 -6.61 -17.14 25.08
N PRO A 372 -6.47 -15.88 25.52
CA PRO A 372 -6.10 -15.58 26.90
C PRO A 372 -7.10 -16.20 27.86
N THR A 373 -6.60 -16.89 28.91
CA THR A 373 -7.43 -17.68 29.82
C THR A 373 -8.41 -16.86 30.66
N ASP A 374 -8.18 -15.54 30.75
CA ASP A 374 -9.00 -14.57 31.47
C ASP A 374 -9.83 -13.65 30.56
N SER A 375 -9.78 -13.85 29.22
CA SER A 375 -10.44 -12.93 28.27
C SER A 375 -11.97 -13.08 28.23
N GLY A 376 -12.50 -14.28 28.45
CA GLY A 376 -13.90 -14.58 28.20
C GLY A 376 -14.34 -14.48 26.72
N MET A 377 -13.38 -14.36 25.78
CA MET A 377 -13.66 -14.29 24.35
C MET A 377 -14.04 -15.66 23.79
N LEU A 378 -14.70 -15.67 22.63
CA LEU A 378 -14.98 -16.86 21.84
C LEU A 378 -13.93 -17.03 20.75
N ALA A 379 -13.56 -18.29 20.47
CA ALA A 379 -12.72 -18.67 19.34
C ALA A 379 -13.57 -19.08 18.14
N LEU A 380 -12.92 -19.49 17.05
CA LEU A 380 -13.63 -19.89 15.83
C LEU A 380 -14.43 -21.18 15.99
N ASP A 381 -14.10 -22.03 16.95
CA ASP A 381 -14.81 -23.27 17.31
C ASP A 381 -16.03 -23.04 18.23
N GLU A 382 -16.56 -21.83 18.30
CA GLU A 382 -17.58 -21.37 19.26
C GLU A 382 -18.91 -22.14 19.17
N ASP A 383 -19.20 -22.80 18.05
CA ASP A 383 -20.39 -23.63 17.84
C ASP A 383 -20.09 -25.15 18.00
N GLY A 384 -18.89 -25.50 18.42
CA GLY A 384 -18.42 -26.89 18.57
C GLY A 384 -17.80 -27.48 17.30
N THR A 385 -17.76 -26.73 16.20
CA THR A 385 -17.10 -27.14 14.96
C THR A 385 -15.67 -26.60 14.97
N ALA A 386 -14.68 -27.48 14.92
CA ALA A 386 -13.29 -27.07 14.81
C ALA A 386 -13.06 -26.27 13.51
N CYS A 387 -12.43 -25.10 13.61
CA CYS A 387 -12.08 -24.26 12.50
C CYS A 387 -10.61 -23.83 12.62
N SER A 388 -9.81 -23.98 11.56
CA SER A 388 -8.44 -23.46 11.54
C SER A 388 -8.45 -21.93 11.52
N SER A 389 -7.37 -21.32 12.01
CA SER A 389 -7.27 -19.85 12.13
C SER A 389 -7.44 -19.12 10.78
N ASP A 390 -7.02 -19.72 9.68
CA ASP A 390 -7.08 -19.22 8.29
C ASP A 390 -8.41 -19.49 7.57
N TYR A 391 -9.33 -20.18 8.23
CA TYR A 391 -10.54 -20.69 7.59
C TYR A 391 -11.33 -19.65 6.82
N TYR A 392 -11.51 -18.44 7.38
CA TYR A 392 -12.29 -17.38 6.74
C TYR A 392 -11.55 -16.72 5.56
N LEU A 393 -10.22 -16.79 5.53
CA LEU A 393 -9.44 -16.39 4.35
C LEU A 393 -9.65 -17.39 3.21
N ARG A 394 -9.57 -18.70 3.48
CA ARG A 394 -9.81 -19.77 2.49
C ARG A 394 -11.26 -19.73 1.96
N LEU A 395 -12.23 -19.54 2.86
CA LEU A 395 -13.64 -19.39 2.52
C LEU A 395 -13.87 -18.18 1.60
N THR A 396 -13.22 -17.06 1.89
CA THR A 396 -13.25 -15.85 1.05
C THR A 396 -12.66 -16.14 -0.33
N GLY A 397 -11.56 -16.89 -0.39
CA GLY A 397 -10.93 -17.34 -1.64
C GLY A 397 -11.88 -18.18 -2.51
N ASP A 398 -12.54 -19.16 -1.92
CA ASP A 398 -13.52 -20.00 -2.62
C ASP A 398 -14.74 -19.19 -3.08
N GLY A 399 -15.27 -18.31 -2.22
CA GLY A 399 -16.33 -17.39 -2.57
C GLY A 399 -15.94 -16.48 -3.73
N GLY A 400 -14.73 -15.96 -3.74
CA GLY A 400 -14.17 -15.18 -4.83
C GLY A 400 -14.04 -15.97 -6.13
N ARG A 401 -13.59 -17.23 -6.06
CA ARG A 401 -13.54 -18.14 -7.23
C ARG A 401 -14.94 -18.39 -7.79
N MET A 402 -15.94 -18.61 -6.93
CA MET A 402 -17.33 -18.77 -7.37
C MET A 402 -17.87 -17.48 -8.02
N LEU A 403 -17.61 -16.33 -7.41
CA LEU A 403 -18.00 -15.02 -7.95
C LEU A 403 -17.43 -14.82 -9.37
N LYS A 404 -16.14 -15.13 -9.55
CA LYS A 404 -15.41 -15.01 -10.83
C LYS A 404 -15.76 -16.10 -11.84
N GLY A 405 -16.61 -17.08 -11.48
CA GLY A 405 -16.98 -18.21 -12.35
C GLY A 405 -15.89 -19.26 -12.52
N GLN A 406 -14.88 -19.27 -11.66
CA GLN A 406 -13.77 -20.24 -11.67
C GLN A 406 -14.17 -21.58 -11.02
N ILE A 407 -15.19 -21.58 -10.18
CA ILE A 407 -15.89 -22.77 -9.69
C ILE A 407 -17.40 -22.62 -9.94
N ALA A 408 -18.10 -23.73 -9.99
CA ALA A 408 -19.54 -23.77 -10.24
C ALA A 408 -20.32 -23.07 -9.12
N LEU A 409 -21.48 -22.47 -9.47
CA LEU A 409 -22.43 -21.96 -8.48
C LEU A 409 -22.92 -23.10 -7.59
N THR A 410 -22.68 -23.03 -6.31
CA THR A 410 -23.12 -24.02 -5.33
C THR A 410 -23.60 -23.39 -4.03
N ALA A 411 -24.73 -23.85 -3.54
CA ALA A 411 -25.24 -23.45 -2.23
C ALA A 411 -24.51 -24.14 -1.06
N THR A 412 -23.82 -25.26 -1.36
CA THR A 412 -23.01 -25.99 -0.39
C THR A 412 -21.59 -25.46 -0.41
N ARG A 413 -21.09 -25.09 0.74
CA ARG A 413 -19.75 -24.58 0.95
C ARG A 413 -18.70 -25.67 0.61
N PRO A 414 -17.76 -25.44 -0.33
CA PRO A 414 -16.69 -26.40 -0.64
C PRO A 414 -15.56 -26.37 0.42
N THR A 415 -15.33 -25.22 1.03
CA THR A 415 -14.25 -25.00 2.01
C THR A 415 -14.53 -25.80 3.29
N GLN A 416 -13.62 -26.67 3.65
CA GLN A 416 -13.72 -27.38 4.93
C GLN A 416 -13.21 -26.49 6.07
N PRO A 417 -13.89 -26.48 7.26
CA PRO A 417 -13.47 -25.69 8.41
C PRO A 417 -12.06 -26.04 8.90
N VAL A 418 -11.74 -27.30 8.90
CA VAL A 418 -10.38 -27.80 9.15
C VAL A 418 -9.94 -28.58 7.92
N VAL A 419 -8.73 -28.38 7.48
CA VAL A 419 -8.10 -29.31 6.55
C VAL A 419 -7.77 -30.57 7.37
N THR A 420 -8.58 -31.63 7.21
CA THR A 420 -8.35 -32.91 7.90
C THR A 420 -7.05 -33.53 7.39
N GLY A 421 -6.09 -33.67 8.28
CA GLY A 421 -4.72 -34.01 7.98
C GLY A 421 -3.86 -32.76 7.99
N GLY A 422 -4.07 -31.87 8.99
CA GLY A 422 -3.27 -30.67 9.16
C GLY A 422 -1.82 -31.00 8.95
N ASP A 423 -1.28 -30.48 7.84
CA ASP A 423 0.12 -30.63 7.54
C ASP A 423 0.91 -30.03 8.69
N THR A 424 1.81 -30.78 9.26
CA THR A 424 2.74 -30.34 10.31
C THR A 424 4.17 -30.56 9.84
N VAL A 425 4.33 -30.93 8.58
CA VAL A 425 5.62 -31.22 7.97
C VAL A 425 6.00 -30.06 7.06
N PRO A 426 6.92 -29.19 7.46
CA PRO A 426 7.34 -28.09 6.61
C PRO A 426 7.86 -28.59 5.24
N PRO A 427 7.69 -27.81 4.17
CA PRO A 427 8.29 -28.11 2.88
C PRO A 427 9.80 -28.36 2.97
N THR A 428 10.35 -29.11 2.04
CA THR A 428 11.80 -29.19 1.87
C THR A 428 12.37 -27.81 1.51
N ALA A 429 13.63 -27.54 1.90
CA ALA A 429 14.30 -26.32 1.47
C ALA A 429 14.36 -26.23 -0.07
N PRO A 430 14.10 -25.04 -0.68
CA PRO A 430 14.36 -24.83 -2.10
C PRO A 430 15.83 -25.10 -2.44
N GLY A 431 16.09 -25.84 -3.50
CA GLY A 431 17.45 -26.22 -3.86
C GLY A 431 18.06 -25.33 -4.94
N ASN A 432 19.40 -25.28 -5.01
CA ASN A 432 20.13 -24.67 -6.12
C ASN A 432 19.67 -23.24 -6.45
N LEU A 433 19.53 -22.41 -5.41
CA LEU A 433 19.33 -20.96 -5.61
C LEU A 433 20.54 -20.42 -6.37
N ARG A 434 20.29 -19.69 -7.44
CA ARG A 434 21.30 -19.10 -8.30
C ARG A 434 20.85 -17.76 -8.87
N VAL A 435 21.83 -16.91 -9.15
CA VAL A 435 21.61 -15.68 -9.93
C VAL A 435 21.57 -16.07 -11.42
N THR A 436 20.55 -15.62 -12.13
CA THR A 436 20.39 -15.87 -13.57
C THR A 436 20.72 -14.65 -14.41
N ALA A 437 20.53 -13.46 -13.85
CA ALA A 437 20.91 -12.18 -14.46
C ALA A 437 21.01 -11.10 -13.37
N HIS A 438 21.76 -10.06 -13.63
CA HIS A 438 21.76 -8.84 -12.83
C HIS A 438 21.98 -7.61 -13.71
N THR A 439 21.56 -6.46 -13.21
CA THR A 439 21.78 -5.14 -13.79
C THR A 439 22.28 -4.18 -12.71
N SER A 440 22.37 -2.91 -12.99
CA SER A 440 22.73 -1.90 -11.99
C SER A 440 21.67 -1.70 -10.89
N ASN A 441 20.44 -2.15 -11.09
CA ASN A 441 19.34 -1.93 -10.14
C ASN A 441 18.42 -3.14 -9.94
N SER A 442 18.79 -4.31 -10.45
CA SER A 442 18.00 -5.54 -10.29
C SER A 442 18.87 -6.78 -10.24
N VAL A 443 18.34 -7.84 -9.60
CA VAL A 443 18.93 -9.19 -9.56
C VAL A 443 17.82 -10.19 -9.82
N SER A 444 18.00 -11.05 -10.83
CA SER A 444 17.11 -12.16 -11.16
C SER A 444 17.64 -13.44 -10.53
N LEU A 445 16.76 -14.10 -9.77
CA LEU A 445 17.03 -15.32 -9.03
C LEU A 445 16.20 -16.47 -9.60
N ALA A 446 16.74 -17.69 -9.56
CA ALA A 446 16.00 -18.92 -9.83
C ALA A 446 16.47 -20.02 -8.88
N TRP A 447 15.58 -20.97 -8.58
CA TRP A 447 15.83 -22.09 -7.68
C TRP A 447 15.15 -23.35 -8.17
N ASN A 448 15.47 -24.49 -7.59
CA ASN A 448 14.74 -25.74 -7.84
C ASN A 448 13.54 -25.80 -6.89
N ALA A 449 12.41 -26.30 -7.39
CA ALA A 449 11.20 -26.44 -6.62
C ALA A 449 11.45 -27.25 -5.34
N ALA A 450 10.89 -26.77 -4.23
CA ALA A 450 10.73 -27.55 -3.01
C ALA A 450 9.62 -28.59 -3.19
N THR A 451 9.63 -29.61 -2.35
CA THR A 451 8.58 -30.65 -2.27
C THR A 451 7.95 -30.63 -0.90
N ASP A 452 6.70 -31.03 -0.84
CA ASP A 452 5.92 -31.11 0.36
C ASP A 452 4.99 -32.33 0.30
N ASN A 453 4.54 -32.85 1.45
CA ASN A 453 3.64 -34.00 1.53
C ASN A 453 2.21 -33.67 1.10
N VAL A 454 1.81 -32.39 1.12
CA VAL A 454 0.51 -31.90 0.61
C VAL A 454 0.73 -31.03 -0.63
N ALA A 455 1.31 -29.83 -0.48
CA ALA A 455 1.70 -28.98 -1.60
C ALA A 455 2.51 -27.76 -1.14
N VAL A 456 3.53 -27.37 -1.91
CA VAL A 456 4.17 -26.06 -1.81
C VAL A 456 3.23 -25.01 -2.42
N THR A 457 2.82 -24.03 -1.63
CA THR A 457 1.89 -22.96 -2.05
C THR A 457 2.59 -21.66 -2.43
N GLY A 458 3.84 -21.46 -1.98
CA GLY A 458 4.59 -20.25 -2.27
C GLY A 458 6.08 -20.35 -1.96
N TYR A 459 6.80 -19.30 -2.38
CA TYR A 459 8.19 -19.08 -1.98
C TYR A 459 8.34 -17.65 -1.48
N ARG A 460 9.18 -17.47 -0.47
CA ARG A 460 9.58 -16.18 0.08
C ARG A 460 11.05 -15.95 -0.21
N VAL A 461 11.37 -14.85 -0.90
CA VAL A 461 12.75 -14.45 -1.19
C VAL A 461 13.22 -13.49 -0.10
N MET A 462 14.34 -13.80 0.53
CA MET A 462 14.89 -13.07 1.66
C MET A 462 16.18 -12.37 1.27
N SER A 463 16.38 -11.14 1.72
CA SER A 463 17.67 -10.46 1.73
C SER A 463 18.36 -10.73 3.06
N VAL A 464 19.64 -11.13 3.00
CA VAL A 464 20.44 -11.50 4.18
C VAL A 464 21.48 -10.42 4.46
N THR A 465 21.46 -9.87 5.68
CA THR A 465 22.43 -8.86 6.13
C THR A 465 22.98 -9.29 7.51
N GLY A 466 24.16 -9.89 7.53
CA GLY A 466 24.72 -10.48 8.74
C GLY A 466 23.83 -11.62 9.26
N ALA A 467 23.35 -11.53 10.48
CA ALA A 467 22.42 -12.50 11.09
C ALA A 467 20.94 -12.17 10.84
N SER A 468 20.62 -11.06 10.18
CA SER A 468 19.25 -10.62 9.93
C SER A 468 18.80 -10.98 8.52
N THR A 469 17.56 -11.44 8.39
CA THR A 469 16.90 -11.70 7.11
C THR A 469 15.66 -10.84 6.96
N THR A 470 15.44 -10.29 5.76
CA THR A 470 14.27 -9.44 5.47
C THR A 470 13.61 -9.92 4.18
N PRO A 471 12.29 -10.15 4.14
CA PRO A 471 11.61 -10.54 2.92
C PRO A 471 11.67 -9.40 1.89
N VAL A 472 12.03 -9.75 0.64
CA VAL A 472 12.10 -8.81 -0.49
C VAL A 472 11.11 -9.17 -1.60
N GLY A 473 10.42 -10.30 -1.47
CA GLY A 473 9.35 -10.69 -2.35
C GLY A 473 8.88 -12.13 -2.14
N SER A 474 7.80 -12.48 -2.84
CA SER A 474 7.21 -13.83 -2.80
C SER A 474 6.69 -14.25 -4.16
N THR A 475 6.55 -15.57 -4.36
CA THR A 475 5.98 -16.16 -5.57
C THR A 475 4.97 -17.24 -5.20
N ALA A 476 4.09 -17.60 -6.15
CA ALA A 476 3.24 -18.79 -6.03
C ALA A 476 4.08 -20.09 -6.09
N GLY A 477 3.54 -21.19 -5.57
CA GLY A 477 4.28 -22.46 -5.40
C GLY A 477 4.79 -23.13 -6.68
N ASN A 478 4.25 -22.76 -7.83
CA ASN A 478 4.73 -23.24 -9.14
C ASN A 478 5.71 -22.28 -9.82
N VAL A 479 6.08 -21.17 -9.19
CA VAL A 479 6.97 -20.14 -9.75
C VAL A 479 8.29 -20.17 -8.99
N THR A 480 9.35 -20.61 -9.64
CA THR A 480 10.69 -20.84 -9.07
C THR A 480 11.72 -19.80 -9.56
N ALA A 481 11.27 -18.61 -9.85
CA ALA A 481 12.12 -17.47 -10.21
C ALA A 481 11.51 -16.17 -9.71
N PHE A 482 12.37 -15.20 -9.35
CA PHE A 482 11.97 -13.88 -8.89
C PHE A 482 13.03 -12.85 -9.27
N THR A 483 12.60 -11.63 -9.59
CA THR A 483 13.52 -10.51 -9.84
C THR A 483 13.35 -9.45 -8.76
N VAL A 484 14.40 -9.26 -7.97
CA VAL A 484 14.51 -8.15 -7.01
C VAL A 484 14.87 -6.88 -7.78
N THR A 485 14.14 -5.81 -7.58
CA THR A 485 14.32 -4.51 -8.26
C THR A 485 14.55 -3.37 -7.27
N GLY A 486 14.91 -2.19 -7.75
CA GLY A 486 15.15 -1.02 -6.90
C GLY A 486 16.48 -1.05 -6.13
N LEU A 487 17.41 -1.88 -6.58
CA LEU A 487 18.72 -2.03 -5.93
C LEU A 487 19.67 -0.88 -6.26
N THR A 488 20.63 -0.65 -5.37
CA THR A 488 21.68 0.35 -5.57
C THR A 488 22.79 -0.21 -6.47
N PRO A 489 23.28 0.55 -7.46
CA PRO A 489 24.41 0.14 -8.30
C PRO A 489 25.69 -0.17 -7.51
N SER A 490 26.52 -1.06 -8.05
CA SER A 490 27.82 -1.46 -7.48
C SER A 490 27.74 -1.89 -6.01
N THR A 491 26.61 -2.48 -5.61
CA THR A 491 26.33 -2.89 -4.22
C THR A 491 26.17 -4.40 -4.16
N SER A 492 26.76 -5.02 -3.13
CA SER A 492 26.66 -6.46 -2.90
C SER A 492 25.43 -6.79 -2.08
N TYR A 493 24.66 -7.78 -2.53
CA TYR A 493 23.46 -8.30 -1.89
C TYR A 493 23.56 -9.81 -1.74
N THR A 494 23.06 -10.34 -0.63
CA THR A 494 22.95 -11.78 -0.39
C THR A 494 21.50 -12.16 -0.22
N TYR A 495 21.10 -13.27 -0.85
CA TYR A 495 19.72 -13.76 -0.84
C TYR A 495 19.67 -15.24 -0.46
N ASP A 496 18.57 -15.64 0.17
CA ASP A 496 18.08 -17.02 0.24
C ASP A 496 16.57 -17.08 -0.04
N VAL A 497 16.04 -18.30 -0.16
CA VAL A 497 14.62 -18.55 -0.46
C VAL A 497 14.08 -19.61 0.48
N GLN A 498 12.88 -19.40 0.99
CA GLN A 498 12.13 -20.36 1.80
C GLN A 498 10.85 -20.75 1.07
N ALA A 499 10.43 -22.01 1.20
CA ALA A 499 9.15 -22.50 0.70
C ALA A 499 8.08 -22.43 1.80
N LEU A 500 6.82 -22.27 1.39
CA LEU A 500 5.64 -22.27 2.25
C LEU A 500 4.64 -23.31 1.71
N ASP A 501 3.95 -23.99 2.62
CA ASP A 501 2.83 -24.87 2.30
C ASP A 501 1.46 -24.23 2.55
N ALA A 502 0.40 -25.03 2.48
CA ALA A 502 -0.97 -24.57 2.72
C ALA A 502 -1.31 -24.46 4.21
N ALA A 503 -0.54 -25.11 5.09
CA ALA A 503 -0.70 -25.05 6.54
C ALA A 503 -0.03 -23.79 7.14
N GLY A 504 0.85 -23.14 6.35
CA GLY A 504 1.64 -21.99 6.79
C GLY A 504 3.01 -22.39 7.32
N ASP A 505 3.38 -23.66 7.25
CA ASP A 505 4.70 -24.13 7.63
C ASP A 505 5.75 -23.63 6.64
N ILE A 506 6.93 -23.28 7.18
CA ILE A 506 8.01 -22.64 6.43
C ILE A 506 9.22 -23.57 6.39
N SER A 507 9.77 -23.80 5.22
CA SER A 507 10.98 -24.61 5.05
C SER A 507 12.21 -23.98 5.69
N GLN A 508 13.26 -24.79 5.88
CA GLN A 508 14.61 -24.24 6.04
C GLN A 508 14.98 -23.40 4.81
N PRO A 509 15.84 -22.38 4.97
CA PRO A 509 16.29 -21.57 3.84
C PRO A 509 17.10 -22.40 2.83
N SER A 510 17.07 -21.98 1.58
CA SER A 510 17.95 -22.51 0.52
C SER A 510 19.44 -22.23 0.81
N ASN A 511 20.33 -22.68 -0.07
CA ASN A 511 21.66 -22.10 -0.12
C ASN A 511 21.59 -20.59 -0.36
N GLN A 512 22.58 -19.85 0.17
CA GLN A 512 22.70 -18.42 -0.09
C GLN A 512 23.46 -18.15 -1.39
N VAL A 513 23.10 -17.04 -2.06
CA VAL A 513 23.83 -16.50 -3.20
C VAL A 513 24.16 -15.03 -2.93
N THR A 514 25.42 -14.65 -3.23
CA THR A 514 25.84 -13.26 -3.14
C THR A 514 26.12 -12.74 -4.55
N VAL A 515 25.63 -11.55 -4.85
CA VAL A 515 25.77 -10.90 -6.16
C VAL A 515 26.03 -9.41 -5.97
N THR A 516 26.89 -8.85 -6.79
CA THR A 516 27.09 -7.39 -6.85
C THR A 516 26.40 -6.85 -8.09
N THR A 517 25.54 -5.86 -7.90
CA THR A 517 24.87 -5.17 -9.02
C THR A 517 25.89 -4.48 -9.91
N ASP A 518 25.58 -4.36 -11.18
CA ASP A 518 26.41 -3.65 -12.16
C ASP A 518 26.59 -2.18 -11.77
N ALA A 519 27.64 -1.56 -12.30
CA ALA A 519 27.78 -0.13 -12.22
C ALA A 519 26.59 0.56 -12.92
N GLY A 520 26.02 1.57 -12.29
CA GLY A 520 24.97 2.39 -12.90
C GLY A 520 25.49 3.08 -14.17
N ALA A 521 24.62 3.26 -15.16
CA ALA A 521 24.97 4.12 -16.29
C ALA A 521 25.37 5.50 -15.74
N PRO A 522 26.45 6.10 -16.26
CA PRO A 522 26.81 7.47 -15.89
C PRO A 522 25.63 8.39 -16.13
N PRO A 523 25.32 9.32 -15.19
CA PRO A 523 24.25 10.28 -15.41
C PRO A 523 24.46 11.02 -16.73
N ALA A 524 23.46 11.05 -17.60
CA ALA A 524 23.48 11.86 -18.80
C ALA A 524 23.27 13.34 -18.41
N GLY A 525 24.15 14.22 -18.88
CA GLY A 525 24.04 15.66 -18.68
C GLY A 525 25.13 16.27 -17.79
N ASN A 526 24.99 17.56 -17.51
CA ASN A 526 25.92 18.31 -16.68
C ASN A 526 25.76 17.94 -15.19
N LEU A 527 26.75 17.24 -14.66
CA LEU A 527 26.77 16.78 -13.25
C LEU A 527 26.93 17.93 -12.25
N ALA A 528 27.46 19.09 -12.68
CA ALA A 528 27.70 20.26 -11.83
C ALA A 528 26.50 21.21 -11.74
N ALA A 529 25.46 21.04 -12.58
CA ALA A 529 24.32 21.94 -12.62
C ALA A 529 23.61 22.02 -11.25
N GLY A 530 23.51 23.24 -10.69
CA GLY A 530 22.87 23.49 -9.39
C GLY A 530 23.53 22.83 -8.17
N LYS A 531 24.74 22.29 -8.30
CA LYS A 531 25.50 21.70 -7.18
C LYS A 531 26.18 22.76 -6.34
N ALA A 532 26.55 22.38 -5.11
CA ALA A 532 27.28 23.26 -4.22
C ALA A 532 28.64 23.63 -4.84
N ILE A 533 28.89 24.92 -5.00
CA ILE A 533 30.12 25.45 -5.59
C ILE A 533 30.74 26.50 -4.65
N SER A 534 32.05 26.51 -4.57
CA SER A 534 32.84 27.41 -3.71
C SER A 534 34.08 27.89 -4.43
N ALA A 535 34.63 29.01 -3.99
CA ALA A 535 35.82 29.60 -4.58
C ALA A 535 36.78 30.15 -3.51
N SER A 536 38.03 30.40 -3.90
CA SER A 536 39.04 31.05 -3.04
C SER A 536 38.64 32.49 -2.71
N SER A 537 38.02 33.19 -3.63
CA SER A 537 37.55 34.56 -3.47
C SER A 537 36.44 34.88 -4.49
N GLN A 538 35.79 35.98 -4.31
CA GLN A 538 34.85 36.58 -5.26
C GLN A 538 34.96 38.09 -5.20
N THR A 539 34.51 38.76 -6.24
CA THR A 539 34.41 40.22 -6.28
C THR A 539 32.96 40.66 -6.55
N GLN A 540 32.52 41.71 -5.83
CA GLN A 540 31.20 42.31 -5.97
C GLN A 540 30.04 41.29 -6.03
N VAL A 541 29.26 41.30 -7.13
CA VAL A 541 28.07 40.45 -7.33
C VAL A 541 28.38 39.17 -8.13
N TYR A 542 29.65 38.89 -8.40
CA TYR A 542 30.09 37.77 -9.25
C TYR A 542 30.36 36.52 -8.38
N PHE A 543 29.29 35.97 -7.83
CA PHE A 543 29.33 34.84 -6.88
C PHE A 543 29.75 33.53 -7.53
N PRO A 544 30.34 32.59 -6.78
CA PRO A 544 30.67 31.26 -7.30
C PRO A 544 29.46 30.53 -7.91
N GLY A 545 28.26 30.70 -7.35
CA GLY A 545 27.03 30.06 -7.83
C GLY A 545 26.67 30.45 -9.26
N ASN A 546 27.13 31.57 -9.78
CA ASN A 546 26.93 32.00 -11.17
C ASN A 546 27.68 31.10 -12.16
N ALA A 547 28.62 30.29 -11.72
CA ALA A 547 29.38 29.41 -12.59
C ALA A 547 28.74 28.03 -12.86
N ASN A 548 27.55 27.77 -12.30
CA ASN A 548 26.81 26.52 -12.56
C ASN A 548 25.28 26.70 -12.44
N ASP A 549 24.79 27.92 -12.68
CA ASP A 549 23.36 28.28 -12.61
C ASP A 549 22.60 28.04 -13.93
N GLY A 550 23.30 27.65 -15.01
CA GLY A 550 22.73 27.41 -16.33
C GLY A 550 22.48 28.69 -17.14
N ASN A 551 22.96 29.83 -16.67
CA ASN A 551 22.83 31.12 -17.36
C ASN A 551 24.20 31.62 -17.85
N PRO A 552 24.56 31.45 -19.10
CA PRO A 552 25.87 31.83 -19.61
C PRO A 552 26.12 33.35 -19.63
N SER A 553 25.14 34.17 -19.24
CA SER A 553 25.29 35.63 -19.10
C SER A 553 25.73 36.07 -17.71
N THR A 554 25.60 35.25 -16.72
CA THR A 554 26.14 35.43 -15.35
C THR A 554 27.51 34.76 -15.27
N TYR A 555 28.37 35.17 -14.34
CA TYR A 555 29.68 34.56 -14.17
C TYR A 555 30.22 34.77 -12.75
N TRP A 556 31.14 33.89 -12.35
CA TRP A 556 32.01 34.08 -11.20
C TRP A 556 33.27 34.84 -11.61
N GLU A 557 33.71 35.76 -10.75
CA GLU A 557 35.00 36.46 -10.85
C GLU A 557 35.72 36.44 -9.49
N SER A 558 36.98 36.08 -9.51
CA SER A 558 37.83 36.09 -8.31
C SER A 558 38.27 37.54 -7.96
N ALA A 559 38.93 37.70 -6.80
CA ALA A 559 39.60 38.94 -6.46
C ALA A 559 40.68 39.31 -7.50
N ASN A 560 40.72 40.60 -7.91
CA ASN A 560 41.67 41.12 -8.88
C ASN A 560 43.14 41.06 -8.33
N ASN A 561 44.07 40.75 -9.22
CA ASN A 561 45.50 40.69 -8.95
C ASN A 561 45.92 39.73 -7.81
N ALA A 562 45.13 38.70 -7.56
CA ALA A 562 45.29 37.81 -6.44
C ALA A 562 45.51 36.33 -6.85
N PHE A 563 46.14 36.09 -8.00
CA PHE A 563 46.49 34.70 -8.39
C PHE A 563 47.54 34.08 -7.44
N PRO A 564 47.44 32.74 -7.16
CA PRO A 564 46.50 31.77 -7.74
C PRO A 564 45.10 31.84 -7.11
N GLN A 565 44.06 31.50 -7.89
CA GLN A 565 42.69 31.41 -7.44
C GLN A 565 42.09 30.03 -7.77
N TRP A 566 41.06 29.63 -7.06
CA TRP A 566 40.38 28.35 -7.37
C TRP A 566 38.87 28.48 -7.32
N LEU A 567 38.23 27.63 -8.13
CA LEU A 567 36.78 27.39 -8.14
C LEU A 567 36.53 25.90 -8.04
N GLN A 568 35.65 25.46 -7.12
CA GLN A 568 35.43 24.05 -6.81
C GLN A 568 33.94 23.73 -6.76
N VAL A 569 33.53 22.65 -7.43
CA VAL A 569 32.19 22.07 -7.32
C VAL A 569 32.24 20.80 -6.47
N ASP A 570 31.23 20.62 -5.56
CA ASP A 570 30.93 19.37 -4.85
C ASP A 570 29.72 18.73 -5.54
N LEU A 571 29.93 17.65 -6.27
CA LEU A 571 28.86 16.93 -6.97
C LEU A 571 27.87 16.26 -6.03
N GLY A 572 28.19 16.15 -4.72
CA GLY A 572 27.36 15.52 -3.70
C GLY A 572 27.28 13.99 -3.83
N GLY A 573 26.67 13.33 -2.82
CA GLY A 573 26.39 11.90 -2.85
C GLY A 573 27.61 10.99 -3.03
N SER A 574 27.43 9.89 -3.76
CA SER A 574 28.49 8.97 -4.14
C SER A 574 29.36 9.59 -5.27
N PRO A 575 30.65 9.21 -5.35
CA PRO A 575 31.51 9.73 -6.42
C PRO A 575 30.98 9.36 -7.81
N TYR A 576 31.12 10.30 -8.76
CA TYR A 576 30.73 10.13 -10.17
C TYR A 576 31.96 9.83 -11.03
N PRO A 577 31.81 9.02 -12.11
CA PRO A 577 32.86 8.86 -13.12
C PRO A 577 32.93 10.15 -13.96
N VAL A 578 33.98 10.96 -13.78
CA VAL A 578 34.18 12.21 -14.50
C VAL A 578 35.21 12.00 -15.62
N LYS A 579 34.88 12.40 -16.82
CA LYS A 579 35.76 12.27 -18.00
C LYS A 579 36.04 13.60 -18.69
N ARG A 580 35.09 14.56 -18.65
CA ARG A 580 35.15 15.79 -19.45
C ARG A 580 34.58 16.96 -18.65
N LEU A 581 35.21 18.13 -18.82
CA LEU A 581 34.74 19.41 -18.31
C LEU A 581 34.45 20.33 -19.49
N VAL A 582 33.44 21.18 -19.39
CA VAL A 582 33.19 22.27 -20.33
C VAL A 582 33.12 23.56 -19.54
N LEU A 583 34.01 24.49 -19.89
CA LEU A 583 34.11 25.80 -19.25
C LEU A 583 33.64 26.87 -20.25
N LYS A 584 32.83 27.81 -19.81
CA LYS A 584 32.35 28.90 -20.64
C LYS A 584 32.60 30.25 -19.98
N LEU A 585 32.82 31.26 -20.83
CA LEU A 585 32.71 32.67 -20.48
C LEU A 585 31.44 33.24 -21.13
N PRO A 586 30.95 34.42 -20.71
CA PRO A 586 29.78 35.01 -21.35
C PRO A 586 29.95 35.16 -22.88
N PRO A 587 28.91 34.85 -23.66
CA PRO A 587 29.03 34.72 -25.12
C PRO A 587 29.17 36.08 -25.86
N ALA A 588 29.02 37.19 -25.14
CA ALA A 588 29.09 38.52 -25.72
C ALA A 588 30.48 38.82 -26.30
N THR A 589 30.53 39.38 -27.52
CA THR A 589 31.79 39.71 -28.22
C THR A 589 32.65 40.74 -27.49
N ALA A 590 32.03 41.56 -26.60
CA ALA A 590 32.73 42.50 -25.71
C ALA A 590 33.73 41.84 -24.76
N TRP A 591 33.63 40.51 -24.56
CA TRP A 591 34.56 39.75 -23.72
C TRP A 591 35.94 39.55 -24.35
N ALA A 592 36.12 39.81 -25.58
CA ALA A 592 37.36 39.65 -26.36
C ALA A 592 38.07 38.31 -26.09
N THR A 593 38.85 37.83 -27.03
CA THR A 593 39.63 36.59 -26.87
C THR A 593 40.61 36.70 -25.68
N ARG A 594 40.59 35.73 -24.77
CA ARG A 594 41.48 35.67 -23.60
C ARG A 594 41.91 34.26 -23.27
N THR A 595 43.06 34.16 -22.69
CA THR A 595 43.63 32.86 -22.25
C THR A 595 43.71 32.81 -20.73
N GLN A 596 43.13 31.78 -20.11
CA GLN A 596 43.32 31.50 -18.71
C GLN A 596 44.21 30.27 -18.53
N THR A 597 45.18 30.35 -17.62
CA THR A 597 46.05 29.21 -17.25
C THR A 597 45.42 28.47 -16.09
N ILE A 598 45.03 27.22 -16.35
CA ILE A 598 44.20 26.43 -15.44
C ILE A 598 44.82 25.05 -15.22
N SER A 599 44.87 24.57 -13.97
CA SER A 599 45.03 23.15 -13.67
C SER A 599 43.73 22.54 -13.13
N VAL A 600 43.51 21.25 -13.39
CA VAL A 600 42.33 20.52 -12.97
C VAL A 600 42.67 19.51 -11.92
N GLN A 601 41.96 19.54 -10.82
CA GLN A 601 42.01 18.56 -9.73
C GLN A 601 40.64 17.86 -9.62
N ALA A 602 40.63 16.55 -9.41
CA ALA A 602 39.42 15.77 -9.19
C ALA A 602 39.71 14.59 -8.25
N GLY A 603 38.73 14.26 -7.38
CA GLY A 603 38.86 13.15 -6.45
C GLY A 603 37.71 13.09 -5.45
N THR A 604 37.81 12.15 -4.50
CA THR A 604 36.79 11.87 -3.49
C THR A 604 37.05 12.57 -2.15
N SER A 605 38.24 13.14 -1.96
CA SER A 605 38.66 13.86 -0.75
C SER A 605 39.13 15.29 -1.06
N LEU A 606 39.25 16.13 -0.03
CA LEU A 606 39.74 17.51 -0.13
C LEU A 606 41.13 17.66 0.46
N PRO A 607 42.06 18.39 -0.21
CA PRO A 607 41.97 18.87 -1.59
C PRO A 607 42.01 17.70 -2.58
N PRO A 608 41.30 17.77 -3.73
CA PRO A 608 41.34 16.69 -4.73
C PRO A 608 42.70 16.63 -5.43
N ALA A 609 43.05 15.43 -5.93
CA ALA A 609 44.34 15.19 -6.62
C ALA A 609 44.37 15.87 -8.00
N THR A 610 45.58 16.33 -8.38
CA THR A 610 45.77 16.94 -9.72
C THR A 610 45.65 15.88 -10.82
N GLN A 611 44.76 16.13 -11.76
CA GLN A 611 44.50 15.30 -12.93
C GLN A 611 45.19 15.88 -14.18
N LEU A 612 45.22 17.21 -14.26
CA LEU A 612 45.88 17.94 -15.35
C LEU A 612 46.71 19.08 -14.72
N PRO A 613 47.98 19.23 -15.11
CA PRO A 613 48.81 20.35 -14.68
C PRO A 613 48.34 21.66 -15.33
N ASN A 614 48.93 22.78 -14.94
CA ASN A 614 48.65 24.07 -15.57
C ASN A 614 48.84 24.02 -17.07
N ALA A 615 47.81 24.42 -17.80
CA ALA A 615 47.74 24.55 -19.23
C ALA A 615 47.01 25.83 -19.63
N ALA A 616 47.33 26.36 -20.78
CA ALA A 616 46.70 27.55 -21.33
C ALA A 616 45.41 27.15 -22.08
N TYR A 617 44.27 27.75 -21.71
CA TYR A 617 42.96 27.54 -22.33
C TYR A 617 42.46 28.87 -22.87
N THR A 618 42.27 28.94 -24.20
CA THR A 618 41.83 30.16 -24.87
C THR A 618 40.31 30.14 -25.07
N PHE A 619 39.65 31.16 -24.57
CA PHE A 619 38.25 31.47 -24.78
C PHE A 619 38.13 32.52 -25.87
N ASP A 620 37.41 32.17 -26.95
CA ASP A 620 37.21 33.03 -28.09
C ASP A 620 35.72 33.25 -28.34
N PRO A 621 35.24 34.50 -28.24
CA PRO A 621 33.83 34.82 -28.52
C PRO A 621 33.37 34.39 -29.91
N ALA A 622 34.25 34.36 -30.93
CA ALA A 622 33.90 33.90 -32.25
C ALA A 622 33.56 32.41 -32.32
N SER A 623 34.04 31.61 -31.33
CA SER A 623 33.74 30.19 -31.18
C SER A 623 32.81 29.92 -29.95
N GLY A 624 32.10 30.96 -29.46
CA GLY A 624 31.13 30.83 -28.37
C GLY A 624 31.75 30.82 -26.97
N ASN A 625 32.98 31.31 -26.79
CA ASN A 625 33.69 31.41 -25.52
C ASN A 625 33.70 30.11 -24.71
N THR A 626 33.83 28.96 -25.39
CA THR A 626 33.73 27.64 -24.77
C THR A 626 35.03 26.86 -24.91
N VAL A 627 35.46 26.22 -23.82
CA VAL A 627 36.62 25.34 -23.78
C VAL A 627 36.19 23.96 -23.23
N THR A 628 36.57 22.90 -23.93
CA THR A 628 36.38 21.52 -23.49
C THR A 628 37.70 20.95 -23.00
N ILE A 629 37.71 20.40 -21.80
CA ILE A 629 38.88 19.77 -21.14
C ILE A 629 38.56 18.29 -20.95
N SER A 630 39.28 17.40 -21.61
CA SER A 630 39.17 15.96 -21.43
C SER A 630 40.21 15.47 -20.41
N LEU A 631 39.79 14.70 -19.41
CA LEU A 631 40.71 14.03 -18.50
C LEU A 631 41.40 12.84 -19.18
N PRO A 632 42.67 12.54 -18.87
CA PRO A 632 43.40 11.41 -19.47
C PRO A 632 42.69 10.08 -19.30
N ALA A 633 42.12 9.86 -18.11
CA ALA A 633 41.30 8.70 -17.75
C ALA A 633 40.00 9.17 -17.10
N THR A 634 38.98 8.31 -17.04
CA THR A 634 37.81 8.54 -16.20
C THR A 634 38.21 8.52 -14.73
N VAL A 635 37.85 9.57 -13.99
CA VAL A 635 38.21 9.74 -12.58
C VAL A 635 36.96 9.61 -11.73
N SER A 636 36.98 8.73 -10.73
CA SER A 636 35.93 8.69 -9.73
C SER A 636 36.06 9.89 -8.80
N ALA A 637 35.14 10.86 -8.90
CA ALA A 637 35.26 12.12 -8.19
C ALA A 637 33.93 12.61 -7.61
N ARG A 638 34.02 13.18 -6.41
CA ARG A 638 32.98 14.01 -5.80
C ARG A 638 33.33 15.49 -5.93
N TYR A 639 34.63 15.83 -5.81
CA TYR A 639 35.09 17.20 -5.86
C TYR A 639 35.90 17.43 -7.12
N ILE A 640 35.55 18.49 -7.87
CA ILE A 640 36.33 18.96 -9.03
C ILE A 640 36.72 20.41 -8.75
N ARG A 641 38.05 20.70 -8.83
CA ARG A 641 38.61 22.02 -8.61
C ARG A 641 39.41 22.48 -9.82
N LEU A 642 39.14 23.71 -10.22
CA LEU A 642 39.94 24.45 -11.18
C LEU A 642 40.85 25.40 -10.40
N ASN A 643 42.16 25.36 -10.63
CA ASN A 643 43.10 26.36 -10.08
C ASN A 643 43.58 27.24 -11.23
N PHE A 644 43.47 28.53 -11.05
CA PHE A 644 43.79 29.57 -12.03
C PHE A 644 45.10 30.27 -11.60
N THR A 645 46.07 30.40 -12.51
CA THR A 645 47.33 31.09 -12.25
C THR A 645 47.53 32.32 -13.10
N ALA A 646 46.76 32.50 -14.17
CA ALA A 646 46.80 33.69 -15.02
C ALA A 646 45.56 33.84 -15.89
N ASN A 647 45.26 35.07 -16.29
CA ASN A 647 44.26 35.42 -17.29
C ASN A 647 44.76 36.63 -18.11
N THR A 648 44.88 36.52 -19.42
CA THR A 648 45.43 37.56 -20.27
C THR A 648 44.45 38.72 -20.52
N GLY A 649 43.14 38.49 -20.41
CA GLY A 649 42.11 39.49 -20.69
C GLY A 649 41.58 40.26 -19.48
N TRP A 650 41.92 39.80 -18.24
CA TRP A 650 41.44 40.42 -17.03
C TRP A 650 42.34 40.01 -15.84
N PRO A 651 42.53 40.85 -14.83
CA PRO A 651 43.41 40.51 -13.67
C PRO A 651 42.77 39.55 -12.66
N ALA A 652 41.72 38.81 -13.02
CA ALA A 652 41.01 37.86 -12.19
C ALA A 652 40.67 36.56 -12.97
N ALA A 653 40.43 35.49 -12.27
CA ALA A 653 39.83 34.28 -12.81
C ALA A 653 38.33 34.50 -13.07
N GLN A 654 37.82 34.00 -14.17
CA GLN A 654 36.42 34.21 -14.58
C GLN A 654 35.86 32.94 -15.20
N ILE A 655 34.65 32.52 -14.80
CA ILE A 655 33.90 31.39 -15.39
C ILE A 655 32.40 31.72 -15.35
N ALA A 656 31.70 31.61 -16.48
CA ALA A 656 30.26 31.72 -16.59
C ALA A 656 29.57 30.37 -16.38
N GLU A 657 30.12 29.29 -16.99
CA GLU A 657 29.60 27.94 -16.76
C GLU A 657 30.75 26.95 -16.54
N PHE A 658 30.64 26.17 -15.47
CA PHE A 658 31.52 25.06 -15.12
C PHE A 658 30.72 23.76 -15.19
N GLU A 659 30.74 23.13 -16.33
CA GLU A 659 30.01 21.90 -16.59
C GLU A 659 30.93 20.69 -16.43
N VAL A 660 30.36 19.59 -15.89
CA VAL A 660 31.09 18.32 -15.61
C VAL A 660 30.31 17.17 -16.25
N TYR A 661 31.00 16.29 -16.98
CA TYR A 661 30.40 15.18 -17.69
C TYR A 661 31.13 13.86 -17.44
N SER A 662 30.36 12.77 -17.48
CA SER A 662 30.87 11.40 -17.32
C SER A 662 31.44 10.81 -18.64
N THR A 663 31.12 11.41 -19.77
CA THR A 663 31.53 10.97 -21.12
C THR A 663 32.12 12.12 -21.94
#